data_2d0522d940b206afd2d127e549baae1d
#
_entry.id   2d0522d940b206afd2d127e549baae1d
#
_cell.length_a   1.000
_cell.length_b   1.000
_cell.length_c   1.000
_cell.angle_alpha   90.00
_cell.angle_beta   90.00
_cell.angle_gamma   90.00
#
_symmetry.space_group_name_H-M   'P 1'
#
loop_
_entity.id
_entity.type
_entity.pdbx_description
1 polymer ?
#
loop_
_entity_poly.entity_id
_entity_poly.type
_entity_poly.pdbx_seq_one_letter_code
_entity_poly.pdbx_strand_id
1 'polypeptide(L)'
;MPILLLKTLRDLRHRTLRSILTLFGIAIGVAGIVAISYTARNLAVAQTAVYADASQADLNIGTGDISPTIRNVLERLPNVALVEGRVVYYTRASLDPAAARWPDLRLTGIADFNAVQINRIELLAGRYPEAGEIAIDASARSLIPAEIGDIVYTRSRVGDRPLARRVVGFTRTPAAIDASILNQAFAYAPIADVRKEANLTGDNRLLFRLEAPDEAGTTASRISRILGTRGIPIGFVIVRDPENAEGRRELATLLQLLTAFSILGGVLSGFLVSNTISAIMAEEMRQVGIMKSLGAGRLRLIRTYLLPALLLGGAGTALGLPLGVLGGGALGTFLANLLGLRLPPPNLAPREPLLALTVGVGVPVVAAAIPAWRGAGTPVSGLVRSYGVAAARGRRFLDRLLRPVGRLSALGLMALRAVGRRPARSGVTILVIAISAAAFLATQTLDASVRGTVDNLYGIYAADAFYSVGRTVTPRYATDLSQLPDVARAEAWSRTAGFVGPLNVDVWGVPSDTELYRYRLLAGRWYSGQPREVVVSADHARRDSITVDQLLQVDIGDQRRPFTVVGIVDDESTYLGSVASGKLFMTVEDVSRLTYYGDGANLFALSLTRHDPAGVDEALARIELATRDVLPGTFAAYADKESTLQAVRVLTLLLRAMVTIVGIVGAAGSANTLILNVTERRREIGILRAIGAGRGHLLRLLLAEGLALGLLGLAVGSVLGYLLARALVDLTGASLFRLDFLLTPAIAASTAILAIILSIIASVGPGLLAAHLRPIEALRYE
;
A
#
# COMPACT_ATOMS: atom_id res chain seq x y z
N MET A 1 -5.54 -31.53 39.11
CA MET A 1 -5.34 -31.00 37.77
C MET A 1 -5.74 -31.95 36.63
N PRO A 2 -5.42 -33.25 36.60
CA PRO A 2 -5.72 -34.13 35.49
C PRO A 2 -7.22 -34.28 35.17
N ILE A 3 -8.09 -34.29 36.18
CA ILE A 3 -9.55 -34.46 36.04
C ILE A 3 -10.19 -33.24 35.34
N LEU A 4 -9.79 -32.03 35.67
CA LEU A 4 -10.29 -30.80 35.04
C LEU A 4 -9.86 -30.72 33.57
N LEU A 5 -8.63 -31.12 33.26
CA LEU A 5 -8.11 -31.14 31.90
C LEU A 5 -8.86 -32.20 31.04
N LEU A 6 -9.08 -33.40 31.56
CA LEU A 6 -9.87 -34.45 30.89
C LEU A 6 -11.31 -34.01 30.66
N LYS A 7 -11.96 -33.37 31.64
CA LYS A 7 -13.29 -32.78 31.47
C LYS A 7 -13.28 -31.75 30.32
N THR A 8 -12.37 -30.81 30.35
CA THR A 8 -12.29 -29.74 29.36
C THR A 8 -12.07 -30.31 27.93
N LEU A 9 -11.17 -31.26 27.76
CA LEU A 9 -10.92 -31.89 26.46
C LEU A 9 -12.15 -32.63 25.97
N ARG A 10 -12.89 -33.35 26.86
CA ARG A 10 -14.13 -34.00 26.52
C ARG A 10 -15.21 -33.00 26.12
N ASP A 11 -15.35 -31.90 26.84
CA ASP A 11 -16.33 -30.85 26.55
C ASP A 11 -16.04 -30.17 25.20
N LEU A 12 -14.78 -29.89 24.88
CA LEU A 12 -14.34 -29.34 23.58
C LEU A 12 -14.60 -30.34 22.44
N ARG A 13 -14.40 -31.65 22.68
CA ARG A 13 -14.66 -32.71 21.71
C ARG A 13 -16.16 -32.92 21.46
N HIS A 14 -17.01 -32.75 22.47
CA HIS A 14 -18.46 -32.78 22.27
C HIS A 14 -19.02 -31.60 21.50
N ARG A 15 -18.26 -30.49 21.40
CA ARG A 15 -18.62 -29.25 20.71
C ARG A 15 -17.67 -28.95 19.53
N THR A 16 -17.30 -29.98 18.76
CA THR A 16 -16.23 -29.94 17.76
C THR A 16 -16.34 -28.80 16.80
N LEU A 17 -17.49 -28.52 16.18
CA LEU A 17 -17.66 -27.46 15.21
C LEU A 17 -17.33 -26.07 15.80
N ARG A 18 -17.83 -25.79 17.01
CA ARG A 18 -17.59 -24.53 17.71
C ARG A 18 -16.13 -24.38 18.11
N SER A 19 -15.54 -25.47 18.64
CA SER A 19 -14.13 -25.49 19.03
C SER A 19 -13.21 -25.26 17.83
N ILE A 20 -13.50 -25.88 16.68
CA ILE A 20 -12.76 -25.70 15.42
C ILE A 20 -12.88 -24.27 14.91
N LEU A 21 -14.09 -23.68 14.87
CA LEU A 21 -14.27 -22.29 14.43
C LEU A 21 -13.50 -21.30 15.32
N THR A 22 -13.53 -21.54 16.65
CA THR A 22 -12.81 -20.70 17.60
C THR A 22 -11.30 -20.85 17.45
N LEU A 23 -10.81 -22.10 17.34
CA LEU A 23 -9.41 -22.41 17.11
C LEU A 23 -8.89 -21.75 15.81
N PHE A 24 -9.67 -21.87 14.75
CA PHE A 24 -9.34 -21.29 13.44
C PHE A 24 -9.30 -19.76 13.50
N GLY A 25 -10.28 -19.13 14.18
CA GLY A 25 -10.28 -17.68 14.38
C GLY A 25 -9.05 -17.19 15.16
N ILE A 26 -8.64 -17.91 16.22
CA ILE A 26 -7.42 -17.58 16.98
C ILE A 26 -6.18 -17.77 16.10
N ALA A 27 -6.08 -18.91 15.42
CA ALA A 27 -4.93 -19.23 14.59
C ALA A 27 -4.72 -18.19 13.47
N ILE A 28 -5.79 -17.75 12.80
CA ILE A 28 -5.73 -16.70 11.78
C ILE A 28 -5.32 -15.35 12.39
N GLY A 29 -5.89 -14.98 13.55
CA GLY A 29 -5.54 -13.73 14.22
C GLY A 29 -4.05 -13.68 14.63
N VAL A 30 -3.53 -14.79 15.17
CA VAL A 30 -2.11 -14.95 15.52
C VAL A 30 -1.25 -14.93 14.26
N ALA A 31 -1.63 -15.70 13.22
CA ALA A 31 -0.89 -15.78 11.97
C ALA A 31 -0.75 -14.41 11.31
N GLY A 32 -1.82 -13.60 11.27
CA GLY A 32 -1.79 -12.26 10.68
C GLY A 32 -0.79 -11.33 11.39
N ILE A 33 -0.85 -11.24 12.71
CA ILE A 33 0.05 -10.36 13.49
C ILE A 33 1.50 -10.84 13.41
N VAL A 34 1.74 -12.14 13.52
CA VAL A 34 3.09 -12.72 13.40
C VAL A 34 3.64 -12.51 12.00
N ALA A 35 2.85 -12.74 10.95
CA ALA A 35 3.28 -12.56 9.57
C ALA A 35 3.77 -11.14 9.32
N ILE A 36 3.00 -10.14 9.75
CA ILE A 36 3.37 -8.73 9.54
C ILE A 36 4.59 -8.35 10.38
N SER A 37 4.64 -8.75 11.66
CA SER A 37 5.79 -8.47 12.52
C SER A 37 7.08 -9.09 11.98
N TYR A 38 7.00 -10.34 11.49
CA TYR A 38 8.10 -11.07 10.89
C TYR A 38 8.58 -10.40 9.58
N THR A 39 7.63 -10.04 8.71
CA THR A 39 7.92 -9.31 7.46
C THR A 39 8.58 -7.97 7.74
N ALA A 40 8.01 -7.17 8.63
CA ALA A 40 8.51 -5.83 8.96
C ALA A 40 9.96 -5.87 9.46
N ARG A 41 10.26 -6.82 10.36
CA ARG A 41 11.62 -6.99 10.88
C ARG A 41 12.61 -7.43 9.81
N ASN A 42 12.26 -8.45 9.01
CA ASN A 42 13.16 -8.98 7.99
C ASN A 42 13.44 -7.96 6.88
N LEU A 43 12.43 -7.17 6.49
CA LEU A 43 12.62 -6.08 5.52
C LEU A 43 13.49 -4.95 6.11
N ALA A 44 13.30 -4.58 7.37
CA ALA A 44 14.15 -3.58 8.02
C ALA A 44 15.60 -4.03 8.09
N VAL A 45 15.87 -5.30 8.44
CA VAL A 45 17.21 -5.88 8.43
C VAL A 45 17.78 -5.92 7.01
N ALA A 46 16.98 -6.34 6.02
CA ALA A 46 17.38 -6.37 4.62
C ALA A 46 17.74 -4.99 4.08
N GLN A 47 16.95 -3.97 4.37
CA GLN A 47 17.25 -2.59 4.00
C GLN A 47 18.58 -2.13 4.60
N THR A 48 18.77 -2.32 5.91
CA THR A 48 20.01 -1.91 6.57
C THR A 48 21.23 -2.62 6.00
N ALA A 49 21.14 -3.93 5.73
CA ALA A 49 22.21 -4.71 5.12
C ALA A 49 22.57 -4.22 3.71
N VAL A 50 21.56 -3.95 2.88
CA VAL A 50 21.79 -3.44 1.52
C VAL A 50 22.46 -2.07 1.53
N TYR A 51 22.11 -1.20 2.49
CA TYR A 51 22.78 0.10 2.62
C TYR A 51 24.26 -0.03 2.99
N ALA A 52 24.61 -0.99 3.84
CA ALA A 52 25.97 -1.25 4.24
C ALA A 52 26.78 -1.97 3.12
N ASP A 53 26.22 -3.04 2.57
CA ASP A 53 26.93 -3.93 1.63
C ASP A 53 27.06 -3.36 0.21
N ALA A 54 26.01 -2.67 -0.29
CA ALA A 54 26.00 -2.10 -1.64
C ALA A 54 26.71 -0.75 -1.73
N SER A 55 27.14 -0.17 -0.60
CA SER A 55 27.77 1.16 -0.54
C SER A 55 26.97 2.18 -1.37
N GLN A 56 25.69 2.33 -1.04
CA GLN A 56 24.80 3.17 -1.85
C GLN A 56 25.28 4.62 -1.87
N ALA A 57 25.12 5.30 -3.02
CA ALA A 57 25.45 6.70 -3.19
C ALA A 57 24.64 7.59 -2.24
N ASP A 58 25.29 8.53 -1.54
CA ASP A 58 24.63 9.58 -0.75
C ASP A 58 24.09 10.69 -1.65
N LEU A 59 24.77 10.94 -2.80
CA LEU A 59 24.31 11.83 -3.86
C LEU A 59 24.38 11.09 -5.21
N ASN A 60 23.34 11.33 -6.04
CA ASN A 60 23.28 10.88 -7.42
C ASN A 60 22.88 12.05 -8.30
N ILE A 61 23.79 12.51 -9.15
CA ILE A 61 23.61 13.72 -9.97
C ILE A 61 23.62 13.31 -11.45
N GLY A 62 22.52 13.61 -12.14
CA GLY A 62 22.42 13.51 -13.59
C GLY A 62 22.88 14.79 -14.24
N THR A 63 23.81 14.72 -15.15
CA THR A 63 24.48 15.89 -15.75
C THR A 63 24.59 15.75 -17.26
N GLY A 64 25.06 16.79 -17.92
CA GLY A 64 25.64 16.70 -19.24
C GLY A 64 26.95 15.89 -19.27
N ASP A 65 27.65 15.94 -20.38
CA ASP A 65 28.93 15.20 -20.58
C ASP A 65 30.04 15.76 -19.66
N ILE A 66 30.55 14.94 -18.74
CA ILE A 66 31.58 15.29 -17.77
C ILE A 66 32.90 14.58 -18.08
N SER A 67 33.95 15.38 -18.30
CA SER A 67 35.28 14.84 -18.49
C SER A 67 35.87 14.27 -17.17
N PRO A 68 36.80 13.31 -17.26
CA PRO A 68 37.53 12.78 -16.09
C PRO A 68 38.23 13.88 -15.27
N THR A 69 38.70 14.94 -15.91
CA THR A 69 39.35 16.06 -15.23
C THR A 69 38.40 16.78 -14.25
N ILE A 70 37.16 16.99 -14.66
CA ILE A 70 36.16 17.63 -13.79
C ILE A 70 35.79 16.68 -12.64
N ARG A 71 35.62 15.38 -12.89
CA ARG A 71 35.37 14.38 -11.85
C ARG A 71 36.48 14.41 -10.78
N ASN A 72 37.76 14.49 -11.17
CA ASN A 72 38.89 14.56 -10.24
C ASN A 72 38.89 15.86 -9.40
N VAL A 73 38.33 16.96 -9.92
CA VAL A 73 38.12 18.20 -9.14
C VAL A 73 37.05 18.01 -8.09
N LEU A 74 35.94 17.32 -8.45
CA LEU A 74 34.84 17.06 -7.53
C LEU A 74 35.23 16.07 -6.41
N GLU A 75 36.11 15.13 -6.69
CA GLU A 75 36.63 14.17 -5.71
C GLU A 75 37.44 14.83 -4.59
N ARG A 76 38.05 15.99 -4.88
CA ARG A 76 38.85 16.75 -3.90
C ARG A 76 38.02 17.71 -3.04
N LEU A 77 36.71 17.75 -3.21
CA LEU A 77 35.86 18.64 -2.43
C LEU A 77 35.76 18.17 -0.98
N PRO A 78 35.67 19.11 -0.02
CA PRO A 78 35.35 18.75 1.36
C PRO A 78 34.06 17.95 1.43
N ASN A 79 34.01 16.98 2.33
CA ASN A 79 32.89 16.04 2.55
C ASN A 79 32.68 15.02 1.41
N VAL A 80 33.56 14.93 0.41
CA VAL A 80 33.49 13.91 -0.64
C VAL A 80 34.50 12.82 -0.34
N ALA A 81 34.02 11.63 0.02
CA ALA A 81 34.87 10.46 0.28
C ALA A 81 35.21 9.70 -1.01
N LEU A 82 34.28 9.61 -1.95
CA LEU A 82 34.45 8.87 -3.21
C LEU A 82 33.50 9.40 -4.28
N VAL A 83 33.97 9.44 -5.54
CA VAL A 83 33.16 9.77 -6.73
C VAL A 83 33.29 8.67 -7.77
N GLU A 84 32.15 8.18 -8.26
CA GLU A 84 32.11 7.23 -9.38
C GLU A 84 31.29 7.80 -10.53
N GLY A 85 31.91 7.82 -11.72
CA GLY A 85 31.24 8.24 -12.96
C GLY A 85 30.66 7.05 -13.70
N ARG A 86 29.45 7.23 -14.24
CA ARG A 86 28.77 6.26 -15.12
C ARG A 86 28.18 6.94 -16.34
N VAL A 87 27.84 6.17 -17.33
CA VAL A 87 27.04 6.62 -18.46
C VAL A 87 25.67 5.92 -18.39
N VAL A 88 24.61 6.70 -18.31
CA VAL A 88 23.25 6.17 -18.37
C VAL A 88 22.61 6.60 -19.67
N TYR A 89 22.10 5.63 -20.41
CA TYR A 89 21.45 5.85 -21.69
C TYR A 89 20.08 5.22 -21.70
N TYR A 90 19.08 6.02 -22.07
CA TYR A 90 17.71 5.56 -22.18
C TYR A 90 17.47 5.13 -23.62
N THR A 91 17.12 3.89 -23.81
CA THR A 91 16.91 3.24 -25.11
C THR A 91 15.73 2.27 -25.00
N ARG A 92 15.45 1.51 -26.01
CA ARG A 92 14.41 0.47 -26.03
C ARG A 92 15.04 -0.85 -26.40
N ALA A 93 14.47 -1.95 -25.90
CA ALA A 93 15.02 -3.27 -26.19
C ALA A 93 13.92 -4.29 -26.52
N SER A 94 14.24 -5.25 -27.40
CA SER A 94 13.36 -6.36 -27.76
C SER A 94 14.19 -7.58 -28.17
N LEU A 95 13.62 -8.78 -27.98
CA LEU A 95 14.16 -10.03 -28.53
C LEU A 95 13.91 -10.17 -30.03
N ASP A 96 12.87 -9.52 -30.52
CA ASP A 96 12.51 -9.52 -31.94
C ASP A 96 12.78 -8.14 -32.56
N PRO A 97 13.70 -8.02 -33.54
CA PRO A 97 13.98 -6.76 -34.23
C PRO A 97 12.77 -6.20 -35.02
N ALA A 98 11.77 -7.04 -35.33
CA ALA A 98 10.56 -6.66 -36.03
C ALA A 98 9.38 -6.36 -35.09
N ALA A 99 9.58 -6.45 -33.77
CA ALA A 99 8.53 -6.21 -32.78
C ALA A 99 7.89 -4.83 -32.94
N ALA A 100 6.57 -4.76 -32.83
CA ALA A 100 5.83 -3.50 -32.88
C ALA A 100 6.07 -2.66 -31.60
N ARG A 101 6.20 -3.32 -30.45
CA ARG A 101 6.42 -2.68 -29.15
C ARG A 101 7.79 -3.06 -28.61
N TRP A 102 8.50 -2.05 -28.14
CA TRP A 102 9.82 -2.18 -27.54
C TRP A 102 9.78 -1.60 -26.14
N PRO A 103 9.92 -2.42 -25.10
CA PRO A 103 10.06 -1.95 -23.72
C PRO A 103 11.20 -0.93 -23.55
N ASP A 104 10.96 0.06 -22.70
CA ASP A 104 12.00 1.03 -22.35
C ASP A 104 13.11 0.35 -21.56
N LEU A 105 14.36 0.65 -21.92
CA LEU A 105 15.56 0.12 -21.30
C LEU A 105 16.47 1.25 -20.82
N ARG A 106 16.81 1.24 -19.56
CA ARG A 106 17.92 2.03 -19.01
C ARG A 106 19.21 1.23 -19.08
N LEU A 107 20.04 1.55 -20.06
CA LEU A 107 21.35 0.95 -20.24
C LEU A 107 22.39 1.75 -19.47
N THR A 108 23.09 1.10 -18.53
CA THR A 108 24.13 1.73 -17.71
C THR A 108 25.51 1.22 -18.11
N GLY A 109 26.36 2.13 -18.51
CA GLY A 109 27.76 1.87 -18.83
C GLY A 109 28.64 1.85 -17.58
N ILE A 110 29.36 0.78 -17.36
CA ILE A 110 30.29 0.58 -16.26
C ILE A 110 31.71 0.48 -16.80
N ALA A 111 32.65 1.19 -16.16
CA ALA A 111 34.06 1.20 -16.60
C ALA A 111 34.76 -0.11 -16.28
N ASP A 112 34.64 -0.60 -15.06
CA ASP A 112 35.14 -1.89 -14.61
C ASP A 112 34.15 -2.47 -13.59
N PHE A 113 33.54 -3.59 -13.94
CA PHE A 113 32.53 -4.25 -13.09
C PHE A 113 33.12 -4.81 -11.78
N ASN A 114 34.42 -5.12 -11.76
CA ASN A 114 35.07 -5.64 -10.56
C ASN A 114 35.53 -4.52 -9.62
N ALA A 115 35.66 -3.28 -10.11
CA ALA A 115 36.15 -2.13 -9.35
C ALA A 115 35.01 -1.23 -8.86
N VAL A 116 33.73 -1.60 -9.08
CA VAL A 116 32.55 -0.82 -8.63
C VAL A 116 32.54 -0.74 -7.11
N GLN A 117 32.59 0.48 -6.58
CA GLN A 117 32.57 0.73 -5.13
C GLN A 117 31.25 1.35 -4.65
N ILE A 118 30.57 2.15 -5.49
CA ILE A 118 29.30 2.80 -5.18
C ILE A 118 28.17 2.10 -5.93
N ASN A 119 27.05 1.85 -5.27
CA ASN A 119 25.92 1.11 -5.85
C ASN A 119 26.38 -0.18 -6.54
N ARG A 120 27.02 -1.06 -5.78
CA ARG A 120 27.56 -2.34 -6.27
C ARG A 120 26.49 -3.17 -6.92
N ILE A 121 26.83 -3.78 -8.05
CA ILE A 121 25.94 -4.63 -8.83
C ILE A 121 26.28 -6.09 -8.50
N GLU A 122 25.29 -6.86 -8.07
CA GLU A 122 25.45 -8.29 -7.77
C GLU A 122 25.25 -9.11 -9.05
N LEU A 123 26.20 -9.96 -9.39
CA LEU A 123 26.05 -10.96 -10.46
C LEU A 123 25.32 -12.19 -9.90
N LEU A 124 24.15 -12.51 -10.44
CA LEU A 124 23.32 -13.64 -10.02
C LEU A 124 23.63 -14.92 -10.81
N ALA A 125 23.88 -14.76 -12.12
CA ALA A 125 24.17 -15.88 -13.02
C ALA A 125 25.00 -15.41 -14.22
N GLY A 126 25.80 -16.30 -14.82
CA GLY A 126 26.63 -15.98 -15.97
C GLY A 126 27.90 -15.22 -15.59
N ARG A 127 28.25 -14.21 -16.36
CA ARG A 127 29.41 -13.34 -16.18
C ARG A 127 29.12 -11.89 -16.48
N TYR A 128 30.02 -10.99 -16.11
CA TYR A 128 29.94 -9.59 -16.53
C TYR A 128 30.18 -9.42 -18.03
N PRO A 129 29.52 -8.44 -18.68
CA PRO A 129 29.59 -8.27 -20.13
C PRO A 129 30.90 -7.64 -20.58
N GLU A 130 31.37 -8.12 -21.74
CA GLU A 130 32.44 -7.55 -22.54
C GLU A 130 31.89 -6.73 -23.72
N ALA A 131 32.75 -6.17 -24.58
CA ALA A 131 32.32 -5.36 -25.73
C ALA A 131 31.29 -6.09 -26.60
N GLY A 132 30.18 -5.43 -26.92
CA GLY A 132 29.08 -6.00 -27.68
C GLY A 132 28.12 -6.91 -26.89
N GLU A 133 28.33 -7.05 -25.59
CA GLU A 133 27.51 -7.88 -24.71
C GLU A 133 26.72 -7.04 -23.70
N ILE A 134 25.73 -7.68 -23.04
CA ILE A 134 24.85 -7.04 -22.08
C ILE A 134 24.56 -7.98 -20.90
N ALA A 135 24.53 -7.44 -19.69
CA ALA A 135 23.98 -8.11 -18.52
C ALA A 135 22.66 -7.46 -18.15
N ILE A 136 21.60 -8.27 -18.02
CA ILE A 136 20.24 -7.79 -17.74
C ILE A 136 19.95 -7.92 -16.26
N ASP A 137 19.30 -6.90 -15.66
CA ASP A 137 18.81 -7.01 -14.29
C ASP A 137 17.69 -8.07 -14.21
N ALA A 138 17.73 -8.90 -13.18
CA ALA A 138 16.77 -10.00 -13.02
C ALA A 138 15.32 -9.55 -13.01
N SER A 139 15.01 -8.33 -12.51
CA SER A 139 13.69 -7.74 -12.52
C SER A 139 13.21 -7.42 -13.94
N ALA A 140 14.12 -7.09 -14.84
CA ALA A 140 13.81 -6.72 -16.23
C ALA A 140 13.32 -7.92 -17.07
N ARG A 141 13.48 -9.17 -16.61
CA ARG A 141 12.97 -10.36 -17.29
C ARG A 141 11.44 -10.38 -17.42
N SER A 142 10.74 -9.65 -16.57
CA SER A 142 9.28 -9.47 -16.70
C SER A 142 8.88 -8.66 -17.92
N LEU A 143 9.75 -7.79 -18.41
CA LEU A 143 9.55 -6.93 -19.59
C LEU A 143 10.26 -7.48 -20.82
N ILE A 144 11.46 -8.01 -20.63
CA ILE A 144 12.33 -8.60 -21.69
C ILE A 144 12.66 -10.04 -21.23
N PRO A 145 11.88 -11.05 -21.65
CA PRO A 145 12.05 -12.44 -21.19
C PRO A 145 13.23 -13.14 -21.87
N ALA A 146 14.45 -12.55 -21.77
CA ALA A 146 15.69 -13.07 -22.32
C ALA A 146 16.32 -14.11 -21.40
N GLU A 147 17.09 -15.03 -22.01
CA GLU A 147 17.96 -15.98 -21.30
C GLU A 147 19.43 -15.74 -21.65
N ILE A 148 20.34 -16.35 -20.86
CA ILE A 148 21.77 -16.25 -21.16
C ILE A 148 22.06 -16.94 -22.49
N GLY A 149 22.71 -16.20 -23.40
CA GLY A 149 23.00 -16.62 -24.76
C GLY A 149 22.09 -15.98 -25.82
N ASP A 150 20.96 -15.46 -25.43
CA ASP A 150 20.02 -14.77 -26.35
C ASP A 150 20.62 -13.47 -26.90
N ILE A 151 20.08 -13.05 -28.05
CA ILE A 151 20.39 -11.75 -28.62
C ILE A 151 19.24 -10.80 -28.33
N VAL A 152 19.55 -9.73 -27.62
CA VAL A 152 18.66 -8.59 -27.40
C VAL A 152 19.05 -7.48 -28.36
N TYR A 153 18.06 -6.95 -29.05
CA TYR A 153 18.23 -5.81 -29.93
C TYR A 153 17.91 -4.52 -29.17
N THR A 154 18.79 -3.52 -29.28
CA THR A 154 18.56 -2.19 -28.70
C THR A 154 18.43 -1.15 -29.82
N ARG A 155 17.53 -0.18 -29.66
CA ARG A 155 17.38 0.98 -30.55
C ARG A 155 16.95 2.21 -29.79
N SER A 156 17.53 3.35 -30.15
CA SER A 156 17.23 4.61 -29.46
C SER A 156 15.94 5.25 -29.96
N ARG A 157 15.67 5.11 -31.26
CA ARG A 157 14.53 5.73 -31.92
C ARG A 157 13.81 4.74 -32.82
N VAL A 158 12.58 5.03 -33.10
CA VAL A 158 11.81 4.37 -34.16
C VAL A 158 12.50 4.63 -35.49
N GLY A 159 12.80 3.56 -36.25
CA GLY A 159 13.48 3.65 -37.54
C GLY A 159 15.01 3.59 -37.49
N ASP A 160 15.62 3.62 -36.31
CA ASP A 160 17.06 3.34 -36.19
C ASP A 160 17.36 1.86 -36.44
N ARG A 161 18.55 1.58 -36.96
CA ARG A 161 19.02 0.20 -37.12
C ARG A 161 19.26 -0.41 -35.73
N PRO A 162 18.59 -1.53 -35.40
CA PRO A 162 18.78 -2.17 -34.12
C PRO A 162 20.23 -2.67 -33.91
N LEU A 163 20.76 -2.47 -32.72
CA LEU A 163 22.08 -3.02 -32.32
C LEU A 163 21.85 -4.35 -31.61
N ALA A 164 22.47 -5.41 -32.10
CA ALA A 164 22.42 -6.74 -31.51
C ALA A 164 23.43 -6.85 -30.35
N ARG A 165 22.97 -7.30 -29.19
CA ARG A 165 23.78 -7.54 -28.00
C ARG A 165 23.51 -8.91 -27.43
N ARG A 166 24.55 -9.67 -27.10
CA ARG A 166 24.40 -10.99 -26.48
C ARG A 166 24.19 -10.83 -24.98
N VAL A 167 23.19 -11.49 -24.43
CA VAL A 167 22.97 -11.60 -22.98
C VAL A 167 23.95 -12.61 -22.40
N VAL A 168 24.82 -12.19 -21.47
CA VAL A 168 25.86 -13.04 -20.89
C VAL A 168 25.71 -13.23 -19.39
N GLY A 169 24.82 -12.51 -18.75
CA GLY A 169 24.59 -12.64 -17.32
C GLY A 169 23.33 -11.95 -16.85
N PHE A 170 22.90 -12.35 -15.67
CA PHE A 170 21.86 -11.69 -14.93
C PHE A 170 22.44 -11.01 -13.69
N THR A 171 22.02 -9.77 -13.48
CA THR A 171 22.47 -8.95 -12.36
C THR A 171 21.29 -8.61 -11.45
N ARG A 172 21.59 -8.13 -10.26
CA ARG A 172 20.67 -7.48 -9.35
C ARG A 172 21.24 -6.13 -8.96
N THR A 173 20.39 -5.11 -9.06
CA THR A 173 20.68 -3.77 -8.54
C THR A 173 20.10 -3.68 -7.13
N PRO A 174 20.92 -3.68 -6.07
CA PRO A 174 20.41 -3.59 -4.71
C PRO A 174 19.58 -2.32 -4.47
N ALA A 175 18.46 -2.46 -3.79
CA ALA A 175 17.49 -1.39 -3.49
C ALA A 175 16.94 -0.62 -4.71
N ALA A 176 16.95 -1.23 -5.89
CA ALA A 176 16.22 -0.73 -7.05
C ALA A 176 14.79 -1.27 -7.03
N ILE A 177 13.84 -0.40 -7.34
CA ILE A 177 12.43 -0.82 -7.53
C ILE A 177 12.35 -1.75 -8.74
N ASP A 178 11.53 -2.79 -8.64
CA ASP A 178 11.36 -3.79 -9.69
C ASP A 178 10.96 -3.16 -11.04
N ALA A 179 11.55 -3.64 -12.11
CA ALA A 179 11.33 -3.14 -13.47
C ALA A 179 9.85 -3.18 -13.89
N SER A 180 9.08 -4.15 -13.40
CA SER A 180 7.65 -4.27 -13.69
C SER A 180 6.81 -3.13 -13.09
N ILE A 181 7.24 -2.56 -11.96
CA ILE A 181 6.56 -1.42 -11.33
C ILE A 181 6.90 -0.13 -12.08
N LEU A 182 8.19 0.05 -12.42
CA LEU A 182 8.65 1.24 -13.14
C LEU A 182 8.32 1.20 -14.63
N ASN A 183 7.86 0.05 -15.15
CA ASN A 183 7.70 -0.22 -16.58
C ASN A 183 8.96 0.11 -17.39
N GLN A 184 10.14 -0.06 -16.78
CA GLN A 184 11.44 0.23 -17.35
C GLN A 184 12.42 -0.89 -17.04
N ALA A 185 12.99 -1.52 -18.05
CA ALA A 185 14.02 -2.52 -17.92
C ALA A 185 15.37 -1.89 -17.54
N PHE A 186 16.22 -2.63 -16.85
CA PHE A 186 17.58 -2.23 -16.48
C PHE A 186 18.57 -3.21 -17.05
N ALA A 187 19.67 -2.68 -17.62
CA ALA A 187 20.78 -3.50 -18.09
C ALA A 187 22.11 -2.75 -17.98
N TYR A 188 23.19 -3.53 -18.05
CA TYR A 188 24.54 -3.06 -17.87
C TYR A 188 25.40 -3.52 -19.05
N ALA A 189 26.29 -2.63 -19.52
CA ALA A 189 27.25 -2.90 -20.58
C ALA A 189 28.58 -2.19 -20.30
N PRO A 190 29.67 -2.51 -21.01
CA PRO A 190 30.90 -1.75 -20.93
C PRO A 190 30.68 -0.29 -21.26
N ILE A 191 31.28 0.61 -20.47
CA ILE A 191 31.06 2.06 -20.59
C ILE A 191 31.42 2.60 -21.99
N ALA A 192 32.42 2.00 -22.65
CA ALA A 192 32.84 2.39 -23.99
C ALA A 192 31.72 2.20 -25.04
N ASP A 193 30.97 1.10 -24.94
CA ASP A 193 29.85 0.82 -25.84
C ASP A 193 28.71 1.81 -25.61
N VAL A 194 28.39 2.09 -24.35
CA VAL A 194 27.29 3.00 -24.00
C VAL A 194 27.65 4.46 -24.33
N ARG A 195 28.89 4.89 -24.13
CA ARG A 195 29.37 6.22 -24.57
C ARG A 195 29.20 6.40 -26.07
N LYS A 196 29.58 5.39 -26.85
CA LYS A 196 29.44 5.41 -28.31
C LYS A 196 28.00 5.57 -28.76
N GLU A 197 27.07 4.85 -28.13
CA GLU A 197 25.64 4.96 -28.43
C GLU A 197 25.03 6.30 -27.99
N ALA A 198 25.40 6.76 -26.79
CA ALA A 198 24.94 8.03 -26.24
C ALA A 198 25.61 9.24 -26.89
N ASN A 199 26.61 9.04 -27.76
CA ASN A 199 27.45 10.08 -28.35
C ASN A 199 28.09 10.98 -27.28
N LEU A 200 28.63 10.37 -26.22
CA LEU A 200 29.27 11.04 -25.11
C LEU A 200 30.77 10.71 -25.08
N THR A 201 31.58 11.66 -24.60
CA THR A 201 33.03 11.49 -24.42
C THR A 201 33.40 11.18 -22.96
N GLY A 202 32.57 11.61 -22.03
CA GLY A 202 32.74 11.46 -20.60
C GLY A 202 31.58 10.73 -19.92
N ASP A 203 31.30 11.10 -18.67
CA ASP A 203 30.25 10.55 -17.84
C ASP A 203 29.04 11.52 -17.81
N ASN A 204 27.83 10.99 -17.71
CA ASN A 204 26.63 11.81 -17.54
C ASN A 204 25.89 11.51 -16.22
N ARG A 205 26.47 10.69 -15.40
CA ARG A 205 25.97 10.33 -14.07
C ARG A 205 27.10 10.30 -13.08
N LEU A 206 26.97 11.05 -12.00
CA LEU A 206 27.94 11.07 -10.91
C LEU A 206 27.29 10.52 -9.63
N LEU A 207 27.96 9.57 -9.03
CA LEU A 207 27.59 8.97 -7.75
C LEU A 207 28.64 9.36 -6.71
N PHE A 208 28.18 9.83 -5.54
CA PHE A 208 29.06 10.29 -4.47
C PHE A 208 28.79 9.50 -3.19
N ARG A 209 29.89 9.15 -2.50
CA ARG A 209 29.87 8.83 -1.07
C ARG A 209 30.45 10.01 -0.32
N LEU A 210 29.81 10.34 0.79
CA LEU A 210 30.17 11.48 1.62
C LEU A 210 30.77 11.01 2.96
N GLU A 211 31.61 11.84 3.56
CA GLU A 211 32.12 11.63 4.91
C GLU A 211 31.02 11.90 5.96
N ALA A 212 30.26 13.00 5.74
CA ALA A 212 29.10 13.41 6.54
C ALA A 212 27.83 13.44 5.64
N PRO A 213 27.04 12.36 5.60
CA PRO A 213 25.83 12.28 4.74
C PRO A 213 24.73 13.30 5.09
N ASP A 214 24.66 13.74 6.33
CA ASP A 214 23.73 14.79 6.80
C ASP A 214 24.00 16.17 6.17
N GLU A 215 25.21 16.44 5.65
CA GLU A 215 25.55 17.62 4.87
C GLU A 215 25.36 17.43 3.35
N ALA A 216 24.68 16.36 2.93
CA ALA A 216 24.54 16.01 1.51
C ALA A 216 23.90 17.11 0.68
N GLY A 217 22.86 17.78 1.18
CA GLY A 217 22.22 18.90 0.49
C GLY A 217 23.16 20.09 0.26
N THR A 218 23.94 20.46 1.25
CA THR A 218 24.95 21.55 1.15
C THR A 218 26.07 21.18 0.18
N THR A 219 26.53 19.92 0.21
CA THR A 219 27.53 19.39 -0.70
C THR A 219 27.01 19.33 -2.13
N ALA A 220 25.76 18.89 -2.34
CA ALA A 220 25.11 18.90 -3.64
C ALA A 220 24.97 20.30 -4.24
N SER A 221 24.56 21.29 -3.45
CA SER A 221 24.50 22.69 -3.87
C SER A 221 25.88 23.23 -4.27
N ARG A 222 26.94 22.87 -3.54
CA ARG A 222 28.33 23.24 -3.89
C ARG A 222 28.79 22.62 -5.20
N ILE A 223 28.52 21.29 -5.39
CA ILE A 223 28.83 20.57 -6.64
C ILE A 223 28.08 21.22 -7.80
N SER A 224 26.79 21.50 -7.62
CA SER A 224 25.93 22.14 -8.63
C SER A 224 26.50 23.47 -9.09
N ARG A 225 26.99 24.28 -8.16
CA ARG A 225 27.64 25.57 -8.46
C ARG A 225 28.92 25.38 -9.28
N ILE A 226 29.76 24.42 -8.91
CA ILE A 226 31.02 24.14 -9.64
C ILE A 226 30.72 23.67 -11.06
N LEU A 227 29.70 22.84 -11.27
CA LEU A 227 29.29 22.39 -12.59
C LEU A 227 28.70 23.56 -13.40
N GLY A 228 27.85 24.38 -12.76
CA GLY A 228 27.28 25.57 -13.38
C GLY A 228 28.34 26.57 -13.90
N THR A 229 29.38 26.89 -13.11
CA THR A 229 30.50 27.75 -13.58
C THR A 229 31.25 27.21 -14.78
N ARG A 230 31.09 25.89 -15.07
CA ARG A 230 31.71 25.24 -16.25
C ARG A 230 30.72 25.06 -17.40
N GLY A 231 29.50 25.57 -17.26
CA GLY A 231 28.44 25.41 -18.27
C GLY A 231 27.92 23.97 -18.41
N ILE A 232 28.07 23.15 -17.37
CA ILE A 232 27.58 21.77 -17.41
C ILE A 232 26.15 21.74 -16.85
N PRO A 233 25.16 21.29 -17.66
CA PRO A 233 23.78 21.22 -17.23
C PRO A 233 23.57 20.14 -16.19
N ILE A 234 22.72 20.45 -15.21
CA ILE A 234 22.28 19.50 -14.20
C ILE A 234 20.81 19.17 -14.47
N GLY A 235 20.55 17.92 -14.85
CA GLY A 235 19.20 17.46 -15.14
C GLY A 235 18.41 17.15 -13.87
N PHE A 236 19.06 16.51 -12.88
CA PHE A 236 18.47 16.23 -11.58
C PHE A 236 19.54 15.95 -10.53
N VAL A 237 19.16 16.12 -9.29
CA VAL A 237 19.96 15.75 -8.11
C VAL A 237 19.09 14.90 -7.20
N ILE A 238 19.60 13.74 -6.82
CA ILE A 238 19.01 12.89 -5.77
C ILE A 238 19.92 13.00 -4.56
N VAL A 239 19.40 13.61 -3.51
CA VAL A 239 20.02 13.64 -2.19
C VAL A 239 19.41 12.50 -1.38
N ARG A 240 20.19 11.51 -1.03
CA ARG A 240 19.72 10.41 -0.22
C ARG A 240 19.86 10.78 1.25
N ASP A 241 18.76 10.70 1.97
CA ASP A 241 18.71 10.79 3.42
C ASP A 241 18.92 9.37 4.00
N PRO A 242 20.00 9.11 4.76
CA PRO A 242 20.25 7.80 5.36
C PRO A 242 19.12 7.32 6.29
N GLU A 243 18.44 8.27 6.95
CA GLU A 243 17.33 7.97 7.85
C GLU A 243 16.00 7.78 7.10
N ASN A 244 15.83 8.40 5.93
CA ASN A 244 14.63 8.37 5.11
C ASN A 244 14.89 7.81 3.71
N ALA A 245 15.49 6.63 3.64
CA ALA A 245 15.72 5.94 2.37
C ALA A 245 14.44 5.86 1.52
N GLU A 246 14.59 6.05 0.20
CA GLU A 246 13.49 5.91 -0.76
C GLU A 246 12.74 4.58 -0.56
N GLY A 247 11.42 4.63 -0.56
CA GLY A 247 10.56 3.47 -0.30
C GLY A 247 10.41 3.06 1.17
N ARG A 248 11.19 3.63 2.12
CA ARG A 248 11.10 3.27 3.54
C ARG A 248 9.84 3.80 4.20
N ARG A 249 9.45 5.03 3.88
CA ARG A 249 8.21 5.65 4.40
C ARG A 249 6.98 4.94 3.86
N GLU A 250 6.97 4.65 2.56
CA GLU A 250 5.89 3.94 1.87
C GLU A 250 5.73 2.54 2.45
N LEU A 251 6.83 1.81 2.62
CA LEU A 251 6.83 0.49 3.22
C LEU A 251 6.37 0.53 4.68
N ALA A 252 6.86 1.49 5.48
CA ALA A 252 6.45 1.66 6.86
C ALA A 252 4.94 1.92 6.96
N THR A 253 4.40 2.78 6.10
CA THR A 253 2.96 3.07 6.03
C THR A 253 2.16 1.82 5.65
N LEU A 254 2.60 1.07 4.63
CA LEU A 254 1.99 -0.20 4.25
C LEU A 254 1.95 -1.18 5.44
N LEU A 255 3.07 -1.36 6.13
CA LEU A 255 3.15 -2.27 7.28
C LEU A 255 2.30 -1.78 8.47
N GLN A 256 2.17 -0.47 8.68
CA GLN A 256 1.27 0.11 9.68
C GLN A 256 -0.20 -0.17 9.33
N LEU A 257 -0.60 0.01 8.08
CA LEU A 257 -1.94 -0.31 7.60
C LEU A 257 -2.27 -1.80 7.80
N LEU A 258 -1.37 -2.69 7.39
CA LEU A 258 -1.52 -4.14 7.57
C LEU A 258 -1.60 -4.51 9.06
N THR A 259 -0.80 -3.85 9.92
CA THR A 259 -0.82 -4.04 11.38
C THR A 259 -2.18 -3.64 11.96
N ALA A 260 -2.75 -2.51 11.54
CA ALA A 260 -4.08 -2.07 12.00
C ALA A 260 -5.16 -3.12 11.68
N PHE A 261 -5.16 -3.69 10.47
CA PHE A 261 -6.09 -4.76 10.09
C PHE A 261 -5.85 -6.06 10.88
N SER A 262 -4.59 -6.39 11.18
CA SER A 262 -4.26 -7.56 11.99
C SER A 262 -4.74 -7.42 13.44
N ILE A 263 -4.66 -6.21 14.01
CA ILE A 263 -5.21 -5.90 15.32
C ILE A 263 -6.73 -6.10 15.31
N LEU A 264 -7.43 -5.64 14.24
CA LEU A 264 -8.87 -5.87 14.09
C LEU A 264 -9.19 -7.37 14.06
N GLY A 265 -8.41 -8.18 13.33
CA GLY A 265 -8.52 -9.64 13.31
C GLY A 265 -8.31 -10.27 14.69
N GLY A 266 -7.33 -9.81 15.46
CA GLY A 266 -7.08 -10.22 16.83
C GLY A 266 -8.23 -9.89 17.79
N VAL A 267 -8.81 -8.69 17.67
CA VAL A 267 -9.99 -8.27 18.43
C VAL A 267 -11.19 -9.16 18.11
N LEU A 268 -11.45 -9.44 16.83
CA LEU A 268 -12.52 -10.36 16.40
C LEU A 268 -12.32 -11.77 16.97
N SER A 269 -11.09 -12.26 16.99
CA SER A 269 -10.74 -13.54 17.62
C SER A 269 -11.08 -13.53 19.12
N GLY A 270 -10.75 -12.46 19.82
CA GLY A 270 -11.13 -12.28 21.23
C GLY A 270 -12.65 -12.33 21.46
N PHE A 271 -13.43 -11.67 20.62
CA PHE A 271 -14.89 -11.73 20.67
C PHE A 271 -15.43 -13.13 20.42
N LEU A 272 -14.84 -13.87 19.47
CA LEU A 272 -15.21 -15.26 19.19
C LEU A 272 -15.02 -16.15 20.40
N VAL A 273 -13.88 -16.02 21.10
CA VAL A 273 -13.60 -16.77 22.33
C VAL A 273 -14.54 -16.36 23.46
N SER A 274 -14.74 -15.07 23.68
CA SER A 274 -15.67 -14.57 24.70
C SER A 274 -17.09 -15.12 24.49
N ASN A 275 -17.54 -15.17 23.24
CA ASN A 275 -18.83 -15.73 22.89
C ASN A 275 -18.90 -17.24 23.14
N THR A 276 -17.84 -17.98 22.77
CA THR A 276 -17.73 -19.42 23.00
C THR A 276 -17.77 -19.77 24.48
N ILE A 277 -16.99 -19.05 25.31
CA ILE A 277 -16.98 -19.29 26.76
C ILE A 277 -18.31 -18.89 27.42
N SER A 278 -18.93 -17.78 26.99
CA SER A 278 -20.28 -17.39 27.43
C SER A 278 -21.30 -18.48 27.16
N ALA A 279 -21.18 -19.13 26.00
CA ALA A 279 -22.03 -20.24 25.60
C ALA A 279 -21.84 -21.47 26.48
N ILE A 280 -20.59 -21.90 26.70
CA ILE A 280 -20.25 -23.02 27.55
C ILE A 280 -20.81 -22.80 28.97
N MET A 281 -20.60 -21.62 29.53
CA MET A 281 -21.14 -21.29 30.84
C MET A 281 -22.66 -21.32 30.91
N ALA A 282 -23.35 -20.78 29.88
CA ALA A 282 -24.81 -20.80 29.85
C ALA A 282 -25.37 -22.22 29.81
N GLU A 283 -24.74 -23.13 29.07
CA GLU A 283 -25.12 -24.54 29.00
C GLU A 283 -24.82 -25.29 30.33
N GLU A 284 -23.77 -24.91 31.06
CA GLU A 284 -23.32 -25.57 32.28
C GLU A 284 -23.79 -24.88 33.57
N MET A 285 -24.72 -23.91 33.50
CA MET A 285 -25.16 -23.14 34.67
C MET A 285 -25.70 -24.03 35.81
N ARG A 286 -26.39 -25.16 35.49
CA ARG A 286 -26.83 -26.14 36.49
C ARG A 286 -25.64 -26.82 37.21
N GLN A 287 -24.57 -27.15 36.45
CA GLN A 287 -23.34 -27.71 37.01
C GLN A 287 -22.61 -26.71 37.91
N VAL A 288 -22.58 -25.43 37.52
CA VAL A 288 -22.04 -24.32 38.34
C VAL A 288 -22.80 -24.22 39.64
N GLY A 289 -24.13 -24.34 39.62
CA GLY A 289 -24.98 -24.35 40.81
C GLY A 289 -24.64 -25.52 41.74
N ILE A 290 -24.52 -26.76 41.23
CA ILE A 290 -24.12 -27.94 42.00
C ILE A 290 -22.70 -27.77 42.57
N MET A 291 -21.73 -27.31 41.80
CA MET A 291 -20.37 -27.08 42.29
C MET A 291 -20.34 -26.06 43.43
N LYS A 292 -21.15 -25.01 43.36
CA LYS A 292 -21.28 -24.03 44.45
C LYS A 292 -21.94 -24.58 45.70
N SER A 293 -22.99 -25.39 45.57
CA SER A 293 -23.64 -26.02 46.68
C SER A 293 -22.73 -27.03 47.42
N LEU A 294 -21.74 -27.60 46.68
CA LEU A 294 -20.68 -28.46 47.22
C LEU A 294 -19.47 -27.65 47.74
N GLY A 295 -19.57 -26.31 47.81
CA GLY A 295 -18.53 -25.44 48.43
C GLY A 295 -17.46 -24.95 47.45
N ALA A 296 -17.66 -25.05 46.12
CA ALA A 296 -16.70 -24.50 45.18
C ALA A 296 -16.64 -22.95 45.24
N GLY A 297 -15.50 -22.41 45.62
CA GLY A 297 -15.26 -20.97 45.66
C GLY A 297 -15.24 -20.33 44.27
N ARG A 298 -15.55 -19.02 44.21
CA ARG A 298 -15.63 -18.23 42.95
C ARG A 298 -14.37 -18.35 42.10
N LEU A 299 -13.18 -18.31 42.69
CA LEU A 299 -11.90 -18.39 41.99
C LEU A 299 -11.69 -19.76 41.31
N ARG A 300 -12.13 -20.85 41.98
CA ARG A 300 -12.05 -22.21 41.41
C ARG A 300 -12.92 -22.34 40.16
N LEU A 301 -14.12 -21.77 40.20
CA LEU A 301 -15.03 -21.73 39.05
C LEU A 301 -14.43 -20.92 37.87
N ILE A 302 -13.89 -19.72 38.16
CA ILE A 302 -13.23 -18.90 37.14
C ILE A 302 -12.10 -19.68 36.48
N ARG A 303 -11.21 -20.32 37.26
CA ARG A 303 -10.12 -21.15 36.72
C ARG A 303 -10.63 -22.30 35.83
N THR A 304 -11.74 -22.92 36.18
CA THR A 304 -12.36 -24.01 35.39
C THR A 304 -12.81 -23.53 34.04
N TYR A 305 -13.35 -22.31 33.92
CA TYR A 305 -13.84 -21.75 32.64
C TYR A 305 -12.79 -20.97 31.87
N LEU A 306 -11.66 -20.59 32.48
CA LEU A 306 -10.50 -20.06 31.78
C LEU A 306 -9.66 -21.17 31.10
N LEU A 307 -9.71 -22.41 31.61
CA LEU A 307 -8.93 -23.52 31.05
C LEU A 307 -9.27 -23.84 29.59
N PRO A 308 -10.54 -23.89 29.16
CA PRO A 308 -10.88 -24.02 27.73
C PRO A 308 -10.31 -22.90 26.87
N ALA A 309 -10.33 -21.64 27.35
CA ALA A 309 -9.76 -20.50 26.63
C ALA A 309 -8.24 -20.63 26.52
N LEU A 310 -7.57 -21.09 27.57
CA LEU A 310 -6.13 -21.35 27.58
C LEU A 310 -5.75 -22.46 26.59
N LEU A 311 -6.51 -23.56 26.55
CA LEU A 311 -6.24 -24.69 25.65
C LEU A 311 -6.49 -24.30 24.18
N LEU A 312 -7.60 -23.61 23.88
CA LEU A 312 -7.91 -23.13 22.53
C LEU A 312 -6.89 -22.06 22.10
N GLY A 313 -6.53 -21.17 23.03
CA GLY A 313 -5.51 -20.16 22.80
C GLY A 313 -4.13 -20.77 22.53
N GLY A 314 -3.72 -21.73 23.34
CA GLY A 314 -2.45 -22.45 23.17
C GLY A 314 -2.40 -23.23 21.85
N ALA A 315 -3.47 -23.99 21.53
CA ALA A 315 -3.58 -24.71 20.26
C ALA A 315 -3.63 -23.74 19.06
N GLY A 316 -4.38 -22.62 19.17
CA GLY A 316 -4.43 -21.58 18.15
C GLY A 316 -3.06 -20.90 17.93
N THR A 317 -2.30 -20.66 19.01
CA THR A 317 -0.92 -20.16 18.93
C THR A 317 0.00 -21.17 18.26
N ALA A 318 -0.09 -22.45 18.64
CA ALA A 318 0.73 -23.52 18.05
C ALA A 318 0.52 -23.69 16.56
N LEU A 319 -0.69 -23.44 16.06
CA LEU A 319 -1.00 -23.42 14.62
C LEU A 319 -0.71 -22.06 13.97
N GLY A 320 -1.06 -20.98 14.66
CA GLY A 320 -0.94 -19.61 14.11
C GLY A 320 0.49 -19.11 13.96
N LEU A 321 1.40 -19.49 14.90
CA LEU A 321 2.80 -19.08 14.83
C LEU A 321 3.51 -19.63 13.57
N PRO A 322 3.51 -20.94 13.26
CA PRO A 322 4.14 -21.43 12.04
C PRO A 322 3.47 -20.90 10.78
N LEU A 323 2.14 -20.80 10.74
CA LEU A 323 1.42 -20.19 9.61
C LEU A 323 1.79 -18.72 9.44
N GLY A 324 1.97 -17.98 10.53
CA GLY A 324 2.40 -16.59 10.52
C GLY A 324 3.83 -16.43 10.01
N VAL A 325 4.76 -17.30 10.42
CA VAL A 325 6.15 -17.29 9.92
C VAL A 325 6.21 -17.65 8.44
N LEU A 326 5.47 -18.66 8.00
CA LEU A 326 5.39 -19.03 6.58
C LEU A 326 4.76 -17.91 5.74
N GLY A 327 3.60 -17.37 6.18
CA GLY A 327 2.92 -16.28 5.51
C GLY A 327 3.75 -14.99 5.49
N GLY A 328 4.43 -14.68 6.60
CA GLY A 328 5.35 -13.55 6.70
C GLY A 328 6.61 -13.72 5.86
N GLY A 329 7.12 -14.94 5.75
CA GLY A 329 8.21 -15.27 4.82
C GLY A 329 7.81 -15.05 3.36
N ALA A 330 6.63 -15.53 2.96
CA ALA A 330 6.11 -15.35 1.61
C ALA A 330 5.84 -13.85 1.30
N LEU A 331 5.18 -13.14 2.21
CA LEU A 331 4.94 -11.70 2.07
C LEU A 331 6.26 -10.92 2.03
N GLY A 332 7.20 -11.26 2.92
CA GLY A 332 8.53 -10.64 2.96
C GLY A 332 9.30 -10.86 1.66
N THR A 333 9.30 -12.08 1.11
CA THR A 333 9.94 -12.39 -0.17
C THR A 333 9.29 -11.63 -1.33
N PHE A 334 7.97 -11.56 -1.35
CA PHE A 334 7.25 -10.78 -2.35
C PHE A 334 7.64 -9.30 -2.31
N LEU A 335 7.59 -8.66 -1.12
CA LEU A 335 7.97 -7.25 -0.97
C LEU A 335 9.47 -7.00 -1.19
N ALA A 336 10.32 -7.93 -0.76
CA ALA A 336 11.76 -7.84 -0.99
C ALA A 336 12.10 -7.88 -2.48
N ASN A 337 11.46 -8.75 -3.24
CA ASN A 337 11.64 -8.80 -4.71
C ASN A 337 11.19 -7.49 -5.37
N LEU A 338 10.05 -6.91 -4.94
CA LEU A 338 9.58 -5.61 -5.46
C LEU A 338 10.56 -4.45 -5.19
N LEU A 339 11.33 -4.54 -4.11
CA LEU A 339 12.27 -3.51 -3.67
C LEU A 339 13.74 -3.87 -3.97
N GLY A 340 14.01 -4.91 -4.74
CA GLY A 340 15.37 -5.37 -5.03
C GLY A 340 16.20 -5.76 -3.79
N LEU A 341 15.53 -6.15 -2.69
CA LEU A 341 16.17 -6.48 -1.42
C LEU A 341 16.47 -7.99 -1.32
N ARG A 342 17.49 -8.33 -0.54
CA ARG A 342 17.80 -9.71 -0.17
C ARG A 342 17.41 -9.94 1.27
N LEU A 343 16.44 -10.84 1.49
CA LEU A 343 16.06 -11.18 2.86
C LEU A 343 17.18 -11.95 3.58
N PRO A 344 17.36 -11.70 4.87
CA PRO A 344 18.24 -12.53 5.70
C PRO A 344 17.70 -13.97 5.77
N PRO A 345 18.57 -14.94 6.11
CA PRO A 345 18.12 -16.31 6.36
C PRO A 345 16.96 -16.34 7.37
N PRO A 346 16.01 -17.29 7.21
CA PRO A 346 14.88 -17.40 8.13
C PRO A 346 15.37 -17.50 9.59
N ASN A 347 15.03 -16.50 10.38
CA ASN A 347 15.38 -16.43 11.79
C ASN A 347 14.15 -16.00 12.61
N LEU A 348 13.79 -16.82 13.61
CA LEU A 348 12.70 -16.53 14.52
C LEU A 348 13.25 -15.82 15.75
N ALA A 349 13.02 -14.51 15.86
CA ALA A 349 13.41 -13.77 17.04
C ALA A 349 12.41 -13.99 18.20
N PRO A 350 12.82 -13.78 19.46
CA PRO A 350 11.95 -13.96 20.64
C PRO A 350 10.68 -13.11 20.62
N ARG A 351 10.67 -12.04 19.82
CA ARG A 351 9.53 -11.12 19.68
C ARG A 351 8.32 -11.80 19.05
N GLU A 352 8.49 -12.62 18.02
CA GLU A 352 7.39 -13.28 17.30
C GLU A 352 6.68 -14.32 18.16
N PRO A 353 7.34 -15.25 18.87
CA PRO A 353 6.68 -16.14 19.84
C PRO A 353 6.01 -15.39 20.98
N LEU A 354 6.60 -14.29 21.47
CA LEU A 354 6.00 -13.48 22.51
C LEU A 354 4.70 -12.80 22.05
N LEU A 355 4.69 -12.24 20.84
CA LEU A 355 3.49 -11.69 20.23
C LEU A 355 2.43 -12.77 20.00
N ALA A 356 2.83 -13.94 19.50
CA ALA A 356 1.94 -15.07 19.29
C ALA A 356 1.28 -15.51 20.61
N LEU A 357 2.04 -15.60 21.71
CA LEU A 357 1.52 -15.92 23.03
C LEU A 357 0.59 -14.82 23.57
N THR A 358 1.00 -13.56 23.43
CA THR A 358 0.20 -12.42 23.91
C THR A 358 -1.15 -12.37 23.21
N VAL A 359 -1.18 -12.53 21.90
CA VAL A 359 -2.41 -12.48 21.11
C VAL A 359 -3.18 -13.79 21.20
N GLY A 360 -2.52 -14.92 21.01
CA GLY A 360 -3.18 -16.22 20.92
C GLY A 360 -3.61 -16.81 22.26
N VAL A 361 -2.95 -16.45 23.35
CA VAL A 361 -3.34 -16.89 24.71
C VAL A 361 -3.85 -15.72 25.54
N GLY A 362 -3.15 -14.59 25.57
CA GLY A 362 -3.49 -13.43 26.40
C GLY A 362 -4.87 -12.86 26.06
N VAL A 363 -5.12 -12.55 24.77
CA VAL A 363 -6.41 -11.99 24.33
C VAL A 363 -7.58 -12.96 24.61
N PRO A 364 -7.53 -14.26 24.26
CA PRO A 364 -8.56 -15.24 24.64
C PRO A 364 -8.82 -15.33 26.13
N VAL A 365 -7.78 -15.37 26.95
CA VAL A 365 -7.92 -15.46 28.40
C VAL A 365 -8.59 -14.21 28.96
N VAL A 366 -8.18 -13.02 28.55
CA VAL A 366 -8.80 -11.75 28.95
C VAL A 366 -10.26 -11.68 28.48
N ALA A 367 -10.52 -12.05 27.23
CA ALA A 367 -11.88 -12.08 26.67
C ALA A 367 -12.79 -13.07 27.38
N ALA A 368 -12.26 -14.23 27.81
CA ALA A 368 -12.99 -15.24 28.60
C ALA A 368 -13.18 -14.86 30.07
N ALA A 369 -12.31 -14.02 30.64
CA ALA A 369 -12.37 -13.63 32.03
C ALA A 369 -13.68 -12.89 32.37
N ILE A 370 -14.16 -12.03 31.47
CA ILE A 370 -15.40 -11.26 31.67
C ILE A 370 -16.63 -12.19 31.86
N PRO A 371 -16.95 -13.13 30.93
CA PRO A 371 -18.06 -14.03 31.14
C PRO A 371 -17.85 -14.98 32.30
N ALA A 372 -16.61 -15.47 32.52
CA ALA A 372 -16.28 -16.34 33.65
C ALA A 372 -16.52 -15.65 34.99
N TRP A 373 -16.13 -14.40 35.10
CA TRP A 373 -16.35 -13.60 36.32
C TRP A 373 -17.85 -13.36 36.61
N ARG A 374 -18.61 -12.97 35.56
CA ARG A 374 -20.06 -12.73 35.69
C ARG A 374 -20.80 -14.02 36.07
N GLY A 375 -20.52 -15.15 35.40
CA GLY A 375 -21.16 -16.43 35.64
C GLY A 375 -20.81 -17.01 37.04
N ALA A 376 -19.52 -16.92 37.44
CA ALA A 376 -19.11 -17.32 38.76
C ALA A 376 -19.71 -16.44 39.89
N GLY A 377 -20.16 -15.23 39.60
CA GLY A 377 -20.81 -14.33 40.54
C GLY A 377 -22.30 -14.61 40.78
N THR A 378 -22.98 -15.38 39.93
CA THR A 378 -24.44 -15.63 40.04
C THR A 378 -24.81 -16.38 41.32
N PRO A 379 -25.79 -15.94 42.14
CA PRO A 379 -26.16 -16.61 43.36
C PRO A 379 -26.83 -17.98 43.10
N VAL A 380 -26.63 -18.95 44.02
CA VAL A 380 -27.14 -20.33 43.91
C VAL A 380 -28.66 -20.36 43.78
N SER A 381 -29.36 -19.49 44.53
CA SER A 381 -30.83 -19.36 44.47
C SER A 381 -31.37 -19.00 43.09
N GLY A 382 -30.62 -18.23 42.31
CA GLY A 382 -30.95 -17.90 40.90
C GLY A 382 -30.69 -19.04 39.93
N LEU A 383 -29.75 -19.95 40.24
CA LEU A 383 -29.34 -21.05 39.37
C LEU A 383 -30.28 -22.25 39.46
N VAL A 384 -30.93 -22.47 40.64
CA VAL A 384 -31.85 -23.60 40.88
C VAL A 384 -33.29 -23.23 40.45
N ARG A 385 -33.68 -21.95 40.47
CA ARG A 385 -35.04 -21.49 40.14
C ARG A 385 -35.28 -21.13 38.67
N SER A 386 -34.35 -21.37 37.76
CA SER A 386 -34.45 -20.95 36.38
C SER A 386 -35.43 -21.77 35.48
N TYR A 387 -36.44 -22.37 36.07
CA TYR A 387 -37.64 -22.88 35.36
C TYR A 387 -38.74 -21.81 35.34
N GLY A 388 -38.52 -20.71 34.65
CA GLY A 388 -39.57 -19.69 34.47
C GLY A 388 -39.11 -18.69 33.41
N VAL A 389 -40.02 -18.35 32.53
CA VAL A 389 -39.85 -17.31 31.50
C VAL A 389 -39.38 -16.02 32.21
N ALA A 390 -38.07 -15.74 32.15
CA ALA A 390 -37.53 -14.48 32.66
C ALA A 390 -38.25 -13.32 31.92
N ALA A 391 -39.10 -12.60 32.62
CA ALA A 391 -39.78 -11.43 32.10
C ALA A 391 -38.72 -10.41 31.64
N ALA A 392 -38.61 -10.24 30.35
CA ALA A 392 -37.61 -9.40 29.72
C ALA A 392 -37.87 -7.92 30.08
N ARG A 393 -37.07 -7.36 31.00
CA ARG A 393 -37.05 -5.94 31.32
C ARG A 393 -36.72 -5.02 30.15
N GLY A 394 -36.25 -5.56 29.00
CA GLY A 394 -35.92 -4.80 27.80
C GLY A 394 -37.11 -4.50 26.84
N ARG A 395 -38.27 -5.04 27.12
CA ARG A 395 -39.42 -5.05 26.19
C ARG A 395 -39.96 -3.66 25.83
N ARG A 396 -39.87 -2.70 26.73
CA ARG A 396 -40.53 -1.38 26.54
C ARG A 396 -39.78 -0.42 25.62
N PHE A 397 -38.46 -0.49 25.51
CA PHE A 397 -37.68 0.43 24.68
C PHE A 397 -37.71 -0.01 23.20
N LEU A 398 -37.49 -1.29 22.92
CA LEU A 398 -37.55 -1.84 21.55
C LEU A 398 -38.96 -1.79 20.97
N ASP A 399 -39.98 -2.10 21.76
CA ASP A 399 -41.39 -2.00 21.30
C ASP A 399 -41.80 -0.56 20.99
N ARG A 400 -41.24 0.47 21.66
CA ARG A 400 -41.41 1.88 21.28
C ARG A 400 -40.70 2.24 20.01
N LEU A 401 -39.46 1.76 19.80
CA LEU A 401 -38.65 2.03 18.60
C LEU A 401 -39.24 1.32 17.34
N LEU A 402 -39.91 0.17 17.56
CA LEU A 402 -40.52 -0.61 16.48
C LEU A 402 -41.93 -0.25 16.10
N ARG A 403 -42.60 0.62 16.89
CA ARG A 403 -43.97 1.10 16.58
C ARG A 403 -44.11 1.75 15.19
N PRO A 404 -43.17 2.60 14.69
CA PRO A 404 -43.32 3.20 13.36
C PRO A 404 -43.07 2.21 12.21
N VAL A 405 -42.52 1.02 12.47
CA VAL A 405 -42.12 0.03 11.46
C VAL A 405 -43.20 -1.05 11.25
N GLY A 406 -44.49 -0.70 11.47
CA GLY A 406 -45.66 -1.59 11.34
C GLY A 406 -45.91 -2.17 9.94
N ARG A 407 -45.11 -1.82 8.94
CA ARG A 407 -45.16 -2.33 7.56
C ARG A 407 -44.23 -3.56 7.31
N LEU A 408 -43.46 -3.99 8.30
CA LEU A 408 -42.62 -5.19 8.16
C LEU A 408 -43.50 -6.46 8.16
N SER A 409 -43.07 -7.45 7.36
CA SER A 409 -43.63 -8.79 7.38
C SER A 409 -43.57 -9.39 8.80
N ALA A 410 -44.51 -10.27 9.15
CA ALA A 410 -44.49 -10.95 10.45
C ALA A 410 -43.18 -11.62 10.78
N LEU A 411 -42.49 -12.16 9.76
CA LEU A 411 -41.13 -12.76 9.87
C LEU A 411 -40.08 -11.72 10.26
N GLY A 412 -40.11 -10.51 9.66
CA GLY A 412 -39.15 -9.45 9.97
C GLY A 412 -39.33 -8.91 11.41
N LEU A 413 -40.59 -8.79 11.87
CA LEU A 413 -40.89 -8.37 13.24
C LEU A 413 -40.45 -9.44 14.26
N MET A 414 -40.62 -10.74 13.94
CA MET A 414 -40.15 -11.83 14.78
C MET A 414 -38.62 -11.89 14.86
N ALA A 415 -37.92 -11.66 13.74
CA ALA A 415 -36.47 -11.62 13.68
C ALA A 415 -35.91 -10.44 14.52
N LEU A 416 -36.48 -9.26 14.39
CA LEU A 416 -36.04 -8.07 15.13
C LEU A 416 -36.29 -8.20 16.64
N ARG A 417 -37.42 -8.80 17.04
CA ARG A 417 -37.72 -9.13 18.42
C ARG A 417 -36.79 -10.21 18.99
N ALA A 418 -36.32 -11.16 18.18
CA ALA A 418 -35.36 -12.19 18.56
C ALA A 418 -34.00 -11.56 18.92
N VAL A 419 -33.52 -10.57 18.15
CA VAL A 419 -32.30 -9.79 18.44
C VAL A 419 -32.39 -9.09 19.80
N GLY A 420 -33.55 -8.53 20.16
CA GLY A 420 -33.76 -7.83 21.41
C GLY A 420 -33.91 -8.71 22.65
N ARG A 421 -34.14 -10.01 22.51
CA ARG A 421 -34.32 -10.93 23.64
C ARG A 421 -33.04 -11.14 24.45
N ARG A 422 -31.85 -11.04 23.81
CA ARG A 422 -30.53 -11.26 24.45
C ARG A 422 -29.53 -10.18 24.00
N PRO A 423 -29.68 -8.94 24.49
CA PRO A 423 -28.99 -7.77 23.97
C PRO A 423 -27.46 -7.87 24.02
N ALA A 424 -26.91 -8.48 25.09
CA ALA A 424 -25.45 -8.62 25.22
C ALA A 424 -24.83 -9.49 24.12
N ARG A 425 -25.48 -10.61 23.76
CA ARG A 425 -24.98 -11.52 22.73
C ARG A 425 -25.21 -10.99 21.32
N SER A 426 -26.42 -10.48 21.06
CA SER A 426 -26.71 -9.81 19.80
C SER A 426 -25.78 -8.63 19.57
N GLY A 427 -25.44 -7.88 20.64
CA GLY A 427 -24.46 -6.79 20.58
C GLY A 427 -23.06 -7.25 20.17
N VAL A 428 -22.58 -8.38 20.67
CA VAL A 428 -21.29 -8.97 20.23
C VAL A 428 -21.34 -9.33 18.75
N THR A 429 -22.42 -9.97 18.27
CA THR A 429 -22.53 -10.33 16.84
C THR A 429 -22.63 -9.10 15.97
N ILE A 430 -23.41 -8.11 16.37
CA ILE A 430 -23.51 -6.80 15.68
C ILE A 430 -22.13 -6.17 15.60
N LEU A 431 -21.36 -6.18 16.68
CA LEU A 431 -20.00 -5.60 16.70
C LEU A 431 -19.03 -6.35 15.80
N VAL A 432 -19.10 -7.69 15.75
CA VAL A 432 -18.29 -8.52 14.84
C VAL A 432 -18.58 -8.19 13.40
N ILE A 433 -19.87 -8.11 13.02
CA ILE A 433 -20.27 -7.73 11.65
C ILE A 433 -19.87 -6.27 11.38
N ALA A 434 -20.03 -5.38 12.36
CA ALA A 434 -19.67 -3.97 12.24
C ALA A 434 -18.19 -3.77 11.99
N ILE A 435 -17.30 -4.47 12.69
CA ILE A 435 -15.85 -4.41 12.48
C ILE A 435 -15.49 -4.91 11.08
N SER A 436 -16.10 -6.02 10.63
CA SER A 436 -15.85 -6.54 9.28
C SER A 436 -16.32 -5.60 8.18
N ALA A 437 -17.51 -5.00 8.35
CA ALA A 437 -18.05 -4.00 7.43
C ALA A 437 -17.21 -2.71 7.45
N ALA A 438 -16.78 -2.27 8.64
CA ALA A 438 -15.91 -1.10 8.82
C ALA A 438 -14.56 -1.28 8.12
N ALA A 439 -13.92 -2.44 8.30
CA ALA A 439 -12.67 -2.76 7.64
C ALA A 439 -12.80 -2.74 6.11
N PHE A 440 -13.88 -3.32 5.59
CA PHE A 440 -14.16 -3.33 4.14
C PHE A 440 -14.41 -1.90 3.60
N LEU A 441 -15.29 -1.14 4.25
CA LEU A 441 -15.60 0.23 3.86
C LEU A 441 -14.34 1.10 3.87
N ALA A 442 -13.52 0.99 4.92
CA ALA A 442 -12.28 1.75 5.05
C ALA A 442 -11.28 1.42 3.94
N THR A 443 -11.11 0.13 3.59
CA THR A 443 -10.22 -0.28 2.51
C THR A 443 -10.71 0.21 1.14
N GLN A 444 -12.01 0.09 0.85
CA GLN A 444 -12.57 0.57 -0.41
C GLN A 444 -12.50 2.09 -0.54
N THR A 445 -12.71 2.81 0.57
CA THR A 445 -12.56 4.26 0.62
C THR A 445 -11.11 4.68 0.41
N LEU A 446 -10.15 3.99 1.04
CA LEU A 446 -8.73 4.27 0.82
C LEU A 446 -8.31 4.01 -0.63
N ASP A 447 -8.72 2.88 -1.23
CA ASP A 447 -8.45 2.57 -2.64
C ASP A 447 -9.02 3.65 -3.58
N ALA A 448 -10.27 4.06 -3.37
CA ALA A 448 -10.90 5.11 -4.15
C ALA A 448 -10.23 6.48 -3.95
N SER A 449 -9.85 6.81 -2.71
CA SER A 449 -9.15 8.06 -2.38
C SER A 449 -7.78 8.13 -3.05
N VAL A 450 -7.00 7.04 -3.00
CA VAL A 450 -5.68 7.00 -3.65
C VAL A 450 -5.83 7.12 -5.17
N ARG A 451 -6.72 6.32 -5.79
CA ARG A 451 -6.95 6.38 -7.24
C ARG A 451 -7.45 7.75 -7.68
N GLY A 452 -8.45 8.30 -6.98
CA GLY A 452 -9.00 9.61 -7.30
C GLY A 452 -7.97 10.72 -7.15
N THR A 453 -7.12 10.66 -6.12
CA THR A 453 -6.03 11.62 -5.97
C THR A 453 -5.00 11.48 -7.10
N VAL A 454 -4.61 10.25 -7.47
CA VAL A 454 -3.72 10.01 -8.63
C VAL A 454 -4.36 10.55 -9.91
N ASP A 455 -5.65 10.27 -10.15
CA ASP A 455 -6.36 10.80 -11.31
C ASP A 455 -6.36 12.33 -11.34
N ASN A 456 -6.58 12.98 -10.19
CA ASN A 456 -6.55 14.43 -10.07
C ASN A 456 -5.14 15.00 -10.29
N LEU A 457 -4.09 14.40 -9.69
CA LEU A 457 -2.71 14.84 -9.83
C LEU A 457 -2.23 14.77 -11.28
N TYR A 458 -2.55 13.69 -12.00
CA TYR A 458 -2.21 13.58 -13.41
C TYR A 458 -3.14 14.42 -14.31
N GLY A 459 -4.37 14.68 -13.88
CA GLY A 459 -5.33 15.54 -14.58
C GLY A 459 -4.96 17.04 -14.59
N ILE A 460 -4.02 17.48 -13.71
CA ILE A 460 -3.45 18.82 -13.74
C ILE A 460 -2.67 19.05 -15.04
N TYR A 461 -2.00 18.03 -15.54
CA TYR A 461 -1.27 18.08 -16.80
C TYR A 461 -2.21 17.72 -17.95
N ALA A 462 -2.58 18.71 -18.76
CA ALA A 462 -3.40 18.49 -19.96
C ALA A 462 -2.58 18.03 -21.17
N ALA A 463 -1.30 17.73 -20.96
CA ALA A 463 -0.41 17.17 -21.94
C ALA A 463 -0.55 15.64 -22.01
N ASP A 464 -0.63 15.10 -23.22
CA ASP A 464 -0.64 13.65 -23.48
C ASP A 464 0.78 13.06 -23.42
N ALA A 465 1.76 13.90 -23.75
CA ALA A 465 3.16 13.50 -23.79
C ALA A 465 4.10 14.69 -23.52
N PHE A 466 5.32 14.35 -23.13
CA PHE A 466 6.43 15.28 -23.03
C PHE A 466 7.56 14.88 -23.93
N TYR A 467 8.12 15.86 -24.60
CA TYR A 467 9.27 15.75 -25.48
C TYR A 467 10.44 16.49 -24.85
N SER A 468 11.40 15.74 -24.31
CA SER A 468 12.62 16.30 -23.69
C SER A 468 13.76 16.29 -24.70
N VAL A 469 14.54 17.33 -24.72
CA VAL A 469 15.73 17.45 -25.58
C VAL A 469 17.00 17.49 -24.73
N GLY A 470 18.04 16.79 -25.18
CA GLY A 470 19.32 16.70 -24.48
C GLY A 470 20.13 17.99 -24.46
N ARG A 471 19.65 19.02 -25.15
CA ARG A 471 20.19 20.39 -25.20
C ARG A 471 19.04 21.40 -25.19
N THR A 472 19.29 22.61 -24.79
CA THR A 472 18.29 23.67 -24.94
C THR A 472 18.13 24.05 -26.42
N VAL A 473 16.90 24.24 -26.82
CA VAL A 473 16.52 24.74 -28.15
C VAL A 473 15.62 25.97 -28.00
N THR A 474 15.49 26.77 -29.04
CA THR A 474 14.64 27.98 -28.97
C THR A 474 13.18 27.58 -28.69
N PRO A 475 12.41 28.37 -27.90
CA PRO A 475 10.98 28.10 -27.66
C PRO A 475 10.14 28.00 -28.94
N ARG A 476 10.60 28.63 -30.03
CA ARG A 476 9.96 28.53 -31.37
C ARG A 476 9.85 27.08 -31.88
N TYR A 477 10.68 26.17 -31.37
CA TYR A 477 10.60 24.75 -31.73
C TYR A 477 9.24 24.13 -31.33
N ALA A 478 8.53 24.71 -30.35
CA ALA A 478 7.14 24.31 -30.05
C ALA A 478 6.19 24.57 -31.25
N THR A 479 6.44 25.65 -32.00
CA THR A 479 5.67 25.95 -33.23
C THR A 479 5.94 24.91 -34.31
N ASP A 480 7.19 24.48 -34.46
CA ASP A 480 7.55 23.44 -35.45
C ASP A 480 6.90 22.08 -35.04
N LEU A 481 6.90 21.74 -33.75
CA LEU A 481 6.22 20.55 -33.25
C LEU A 481 4.70 20.62 -33.47
N SER A 482 4.08 21.81 -33.30
CA SER A 482 2.63 21.99 -33.52
C SER A 482 2.22 21.88 -34.98
N GLN A 483 3.17 21.90 -35.94
CA GLN A 483 2.89 21.65 -37.37
C GLN A 483 2.84 20.17 -37.72
N LEU A 484 3.25 19.29 -36.82
CA LEU A 484 3.17 17.84 -37.06
C LEU A 484 1.72 17.37 -37.00
N PRO A 485 1.30 16.43 -37.88
CA PRO A 485 -0.11 16.05 -38.06
C PRO A 485 -0.81 15.52 -36.81
N ASP A 486 -0.05 14.93 -35.86
CA ASP A 486 -0.59 14.31 -34.66
C ASP A 486 -0.58 15.24 -33.45
N VAL A 487 0.00 16.42 -33.57
CA VAL A 487 0.16 17.39 -32.49
C VAL A 487 -0.94 18.44 -32.59
N ALA A 488 -1.85 18.45 -31.64
CA ALA A 488 -2.87 19.49 -31.53
C ALA A 488 -2.32 20.79 -30.97
N ARG A 489 -1.39 20.69 -30.00
CA ARG A 489 -0.71 21.83 -29.35
C ARG A 489 0.62 21.42 -28.76
N ALA A 490 1.60 22.29 -28.85
CA ALA A 490 2.88 22.15 -28.16
C ALA A 490 3.23 23.45 -27.42
N GLU A 491 3.71 23.32 -26.19
CA GLU A 491 4.21 24.43 -25.38
C GLU A 491 5.69 24.20 -25.03
N ALA A 492 6.48 25.23 -25.14
CA ALA A 492 7.87 25.21 -24.72
C ALA A 492 7.97 25.36 -23.20
N TRP A 493 8.52 24.35 -22.55
CA TRP A 493 8.76 24.34 -21.11
C TRP A 493 10.26 24.19 -20.83
N SER A 494 10.66 24.40 -19.59
CA SER A 494 12.02 24.11 -19.13
C SER A 494 11.97 23.36 -17.81
N ARG A 495 12.92 22.45 -17.59
CA ARG A 495 13.07 21.76 -16.32
C ARG A 495 14.54 21.66 -15.95
N THR A 496 14.85 21.97 -14.70
CA THR A 496 16.20 21.88 -14.15
C THR A 496 16.18 21.63 -12.65
N ALA A 497 17.27 21.10 -12.11
CA ALA A 497 17.43 21.03 -10.67
C ALA A 497 17.87 22.39 -10.11
N GLY A 498 17.32 22.76 -8.96
CA GLY A 498 17.69 23.95 -8.21
C GLY A 498 17.80 23.66 -6.72
N PHE A 499 18.19 24.66 -5.96
CA PHE A 499 18.28 24.58 -4.51
C PHE A 499 17.64 25.81 -3.85
N VAL A 500 17.00 25.55 -2.72
CA VAL A 500 16.55 26.58 -1.77
C VAL A 500 17.25 26.27 -0.44
N GLY A 501 18.34 27.01 -0.16
CA GLY A 501 19.25 26.62 0.91
C GLY A 501 19.90 25.25 0.67
N PRO A 502 19.79 24.29 1.59
CA PRO A 502 20.28 22.93 1.40
C PRO A 502 19.31 22.01 0.65
N LEU A 503 18.08 22.46 0.39
CA LEU A 503 17.01 21.63 -0.16
C LEU A 503 17.07 21.62 -1.68
N ASN A 504 17.14 20.43 -2.26
CA ASN A 504 17.00 20.21 -3.69
C ASN A 504 15.55 20.42 -4.12
N VAL A 505 15.31 21.25 -5.11
CA VAL A 505 14.00 21.57 -5.68
C VAL A 505 14.00 21.35 -7.19
N ASP A 506 12.86 20.94 -7.71
CA ASP A 506 12.64 20.78 -9.15
C ASP A 506 12.09 22.10 -9.72
N VAL A 507 12.82 22.74 -10.57
CA VAL A 507 12.46 24.05 -11.14
C VAL A 507 11.86 23.86 -12.51
N TRP A 508 10.62 24.30 -12.65
CA TRP A 508 9.82 24.21 -13.87
C TRP A 508 9.62 25.60 -14.47
N GLY A 509 10.13 25.79 -15.66
CA GLY A 509 9.83 26.95 -16.50
C GLY A 509 8.59 26.63 -17.32
N VAL A 510 7.49 27.33 -17.06
CA VAL A 510 6.21 27.12 -17.74
C VAL A 510 5.72 28.47 -18.28
N PRO A 511 5.13 28.56 -19.48
CA PRO A 511 4.57 29.83 -19.96
C PRO A 511 3.52 30.40 -18.99
N SER A 512 3.48 31.72 -18.82
CA SER A 512 2.50 32.36 -17.93
C SER A 512 1.06 32.16 -18.38
N ASP A 513 0.85 31.98 -19.68
CA ASP A 513 -0.42 31.76 -20.37
C ASP A 513 -0.65 30.28 -20.74
N THR A 514 -0.01 29.34 -20.04
CA THR A 514 -0.10 27.91 -20.31
C THR A 514 -1.53 27.42 -20.30
N GLU A 515 -1.90 26.56 -21.26
CA GLU A 515 -3.15 25.82 -21.30
C GLU A 515 -2.94 24.30 -21.02
N LEU A 516 -1.68 23.85 -21.06
CA LEU A 516 -1.32 22.46 -20.82
C LEU A 516 -1.00 22.15 -19.36
N TYR A 517 -1.02 23.17 -18.47
CA TYR A 517 -0.91 23.02 -17.02
C TYR A 517 -2.11 23.67 -16.33
N ARG A 518 -3.05 22.85 -15.87
CA ARG A 518 -4.30 23.28 -15.20
C ARG A 518 -4.09 23.38 -13.69
N TYR A 519 -3.31 24.36 -13.28
CA TYR A 519 -2.96 24.56 -11.87
C TYR A 519 -4.17 24.90 -11.00
N ARG A 520 -4.15 24.40 -9.75
CA ARG A 520 -5.08 24.78 -8.69
C ARG A 520 -4.34 25.57 -7.63
N LEU A 521 -4.64 26.87 -7.52
CA LEU A 521 -4.03 27.74 -6.52
C LEU A 521 -4.67 27.48 -5.14
N LEU A 522 -3.82 27.37 -4.13
CA LEU A 522 -4.21 27.33 -2.73
C LEU A 522 -4.10 28.70 -2.06
N ALA A 523 -3.16 29.53 -2.50
CA ALA A 523 -2.97 30.90 -2.03
C ALA A 523 -2.32 31.76 -3.11
N GLY A 524 -2.55 33.06 -3.08
CA GLY A 524 -1.95 34.02 -4.00
C GLY A 524 -2.48 33.92 -5.42
N ARG A 525 -1.62 34.11 -6.41
CA ARG A 525 -1.92 34.08 -7.84
C ARG A 525 -0.86 33.31 -8.63
N TRP A 526 -1.17 32.97 -9.88
CA TRP A 526 -0.17 32.53 -10.85
C TRP A 526 0.70 33.71 -11.26
N TYR A 527 1.95 33.46 -11.64
CA TYR A 527 2.83 34.56 -12.08
C TYR A 527 2.31 35.20 -13.38
N SER A 528 2.55 36.48 -13.50
CA SER A 528 2.05 37.32 -14.60
C SER A 528 3.01 37.48 -15.76
N GLY A 529 4.15 36.79 -15.73
CA GLY A 529 5.26 37.01 -16.68
C GLY A 529 6.22 38.10 -16.27
N GLN A 530 6.00 38.72 -15.12
CA GLN A 530 7.00 39.65 -14.54
C GLN A 530 8.23 38.86 -14.09
N PRO A 531 9.43 39.38 -14.28
CA PRO A 531 10.66 38.72 -13.89
C PRO A 531 10.73 38.50 -12.36
N ARG A 532 11.29 37.38 -11.95
CA ARG A 532 11.51 37.00 -10.53
C ARG A 532 10.24 36.74 -9.73
N GLU A 533 9.16 36.39 -10.36
CA GLU A 533 7.99 35.79 -9.70
C GLU A 533 8.15 34.27 -9.65
N VAL A 534 7.78 33.63 -8.53
CA VAL A 534 7.79 32.20 -8.38
C VAL A 534 6.51 31.71 -7.71
N VAL A 535 5.99 30.58 -8.18
CA VAL A 535 4.91 29.82 -7.54
C VAL A 535 5.51 28.55 -6.97
N VAL A 536 5.14 28.22 -5.74
CA VAL A 536 5.70 27.11 -4.96
C VAL A 536 4.68 26.00 -4.81
N SER A 537 5.10 24.74 -4.90
CA SER A 537 4.22 23.61 -4.61
C SER A 537 3.83 23.54 -3.14
N ALA A 538 2.63 23.02 -2.87
CA ALA A 538 2.04 23.02 -1.53
C ALA A 538 2.84 22.20 -0.50
N ASP A 539 3.46 21.10 -0.93
CA ASP A 539 4.33 20.26 -0.08
C ASP A 539 5.58 21.02 0.37
N HIS A 540 6.23 21.76 -0.55
CA HIS A 540 7.39 22.59 -0.25
C HIS A 540 7.00 23.77 0.67
N ALA A 541 5.90 24.45 0.34
CA ALA A 541 5.42 25.57 1.14
C ALA A 541 5.11 25.17 2.60
N ARG A 542 4.48 24.00 2.80
CA ARG A 542 4.19 23.48 4.15
C ARG A 542 5.45 23.07 4.91
N ARG A 543 6.38 22.37 4.25
CA ARG A 543 7.61 21.87 4.89
C ARG A 543 8.48 23.01 5.42
N ASP A 544 8.64 24.03 4.63
CA ASP A 544 9.59 25.13 4.90
C ASP A 544 8.89 26.42 5.35
N SER A 545 7.57 26.33 5.66
CA SER A 545 6.74 27.44 6.12
C SER A 545 6.80 28.66 5.19
N ILE A 546 6.83 28.41 3.86
CA ILE A 546 6.88 29.45 2.84
C ILE A 546 5.50 30.08 2.69
N THR A 547 5.46 31.42 2.66
CA THR A 547 4.24 32.20 2.50
C THR A 547 4.28 33.06 1.24
N VAL A 548 3.10 33.47 0.75
CA VAL A 548 3.01 34.46 -0.34
C VAL A 548 3.65 35.75 0.08
N ASP A 549 4.24 36.50 -0.87
CA ASP A 549 5.03 37.72 -0.74
C ASP A 549 6.40 37.55 -0.06
N GLN A 550 6.80 36.32 0.30
CA GLN A 550 8.13 36.03 0.83
C GLN A 550 9.17 36.05 -0.29
N LEU A 551 10.38 36.58 0.03
CA LEU A 551 11.54 36.48 -0.85
C LEU A 551 12.24 35.14 -0.63
N LEU A 552 12.34 34.36 -1.70
CA LEU A 552 12.98 33.04 -1.71
C LEU A 552 14.28 33.11 -2.50
N GLN A 553 15.40 32.71 -1.89
CA GLN A 553 16.68 32.61 -2.61
C GLN A 553 16.72 31.29 -3.37
N VAL A 554 16.74 31.33 -4.68
CA VAL A 554 16.80 30.15 -5.56
C VAL A 554 18.18 30.06 -6.18
N ASP A 555 18.84 28.94 -6.03
CA ASP A 555 20.15 28.63 -6.58
C ASP A 555 19.97 27.64 -7.75
N ILE A 556 20.38 28.02 -8.96
CA ILE A 556 20.43 27.13 -10.14
C ILE A 556 21.82 27.23 -10.75
N GLY A 557 22.54 26.11 -10.79
CA GLY A 557 23.93 26.11 -11.20
C GLY A 557 24.76 27.04 -10.30
N ASP A 558 25.43 28.06 -10.89
CA ASP A 558 26.20 29.05 -10.18
C ASP A 558 25.44 30.37 -9.92
N GLN A 559 24.20 30.47 -10.43
CA GLN A 559 23.35 31.63 -10.23
C GLN A 559 22.52 31.53 -8.97
N ARG A 560 22.61 32.56 -8.15
CA ARG A 560 21.79 32.76 -6.96
C ARG A 560 20.97 34.02 -7.10
N ARG A 561 19.67 33.92 -7.08
CA ARG A 561 18.76 35.05 -7.28
C ARG A 561 17.58 35.02 -6.32
N PRO A 562 17.14 36.19 -5.82
CA PRO A 562 15.90 36.29 -5.05
C PRO A 562 14.70 36.27 -5.99
N PHE A 563 13.67 35.50 -5.61
CA PHE A 563 12.36 35.45 -6.25
C PHE A 563 11.27 35.77 -5.23
N THR A 564 10.23 36.47 -5.65
CA THR A 564 9.05 36.73 -4.83
C THR A 564 8.05 35.58 -5.01
N VAL A 565 7.64 34.96 -3.93
CA VAL A 565 6.60 33.95 -3.94
C VAL A 565 5.26 34.64 -4.18
N VAL A 566 4.67 34.46 -5.36
CA VAL A 566 3.39 35.11 -5.72
C VAL A 566 2.20 34.18 -5.54
N GLY A 567 2.44 32.88 -5.38
CA GLY A 567 1.37 31.89 -5.17
C GLY A 567 1.86 30.55 -4.69
N ILE A 568 0.92 29.77 -4.19
CA ILE A 568 1.12 28.38 -3.77
C ILE A 568 0.13 27.51 -4.55
N VAL A 569 0.65 26.49 -5.23
CA VAL A 569 -0.10 25.58 -6.11
C VAL A 569 -0.23 24.20 -5.50
N ASP A 570 -1.38 23.59 -5.68
CA ASP A 570 -1.68 22.22 -5.25
C ASP A 570 -1.13 21.22 -6.29
N ASP A 571 0.18 21.04 -6.30
CA ASP A 571 0.88 20.06 -7.14
C ASP A 571 1.94 19.34 -6.30
N GLU A 572 1.56 18.16 -5.78
CA GLU A 572 2.43 17.27 -5.02
C GLU A 572 2.84 16.06 -5.87
N SER A 573 2.67 16.15 -7.19
CA SER A 573 2.96 15.03 -8.10
C SER A 573 4.45 14.76 -8.23
N THR A 574 4.81 13.48 -8.30
CA THR A 574 6.16 13.02 -8.68
C THR A 574 6.32 12.91 -10.19
N TYR A 575 5.57 13.70 -10.94
CA TYR A 575 5.47 13.64 -12.38
C TYR A 575 6.84 13.74 -13.06
N LEU A 576 7.05 12.95 -14.10
CA LEU A 576 8.34 12.81 -14.80
C LEU A 576 9.50 12.41 -13.88
N GLY A 577 9.24 11.60 -12.85
CA GLY A 577 10.27 11.09 -11.95
C GLY A 577 10.90 12.16 -11.07
N SER A 578 10.15 13.20 -10.67
CA SER A 578 10.62 14.17 -9.70
C SER A 578 10.91 13.51 -8.35
N VAL A 579 12.15 13.57 -7.92
CA VAL A 579 12.63 13.09 -6.60
C VAL A 579 13.08 14.25 -5.71
N ALA A 580 12.78 15.48 -6.13
CA ALA A 580 13.13 16.68 -5.41
C ALA A 580 12.23 16.92 -4.19
N SER A 581 12.69 17.75 -3.28
CA SER A 581 11.95 18.10 -2.06
C SER A 581 10.75 19.01 -2.30
N GLY A 582 10.52 19.47 -3.52
CA GLY A 582 9.39 20.31 -3.92
C GLY A 582 9.57 20.88 -5.31
N LYS A 583 8.53 21.53 -5.83
CA LYS A 583 8.55 22.18 -7.15
C LYS A 583 8.48 23.68 -7.03
N LEU A 584 9.21 24.35 -7.90
CA LEU A 584 9.14 25.79 -8.14
C LEU A 584 8.70 26.02 -9.58
N PHE A 585 7.70 26.85 -9.80
CA PHE A 585 7.21 27.24 -11.11
C PHE A 585 7.54 28.72 -11.38
N MET A 586 8.17 28.99 -12.50
CA MET A 586 8.52 30.32 -12.94
C MET A 586 8.45 30.40 -14.48
N THR A 587 8.75 31.57 -15.06
CA THR A 587 8.72 31.66 -16.52
C THR A 587 9.88 30.88 -17.16
N VAL A 588 9.70 30.46 -18.42
CA VAL A 588 10.76 29.79 -19.22
C VAL A 588 11.98 30.70 -19.33
N GLU A 589 11.75 32.02 -19.49
CA GLU A 589 12.78 33.04 -19.61
C GLU A 589 13.60 33.19 -18.32
N ASP A 590 12.96 33.08 -17.15
CA ASP A 590 13.69 33.16 -15.88
C ASP A 590 14.59 31.94 -15.68
N VAL A 591 14.08 30.73 -15.99
CA VAL A 591 14.91 29.51 -15.96
C VAL A 591 16.06 29.61 -16.95
N SER A 592 15.80 30.07 -18.15
CA SER A 592 16.80 30.27 -19.20
C SER A 592 17.93 31.21 -18.77
N ARG A 593 17.57 32.34 -18.15
CA ARG A 593 18.56 33.34 -17.63
C ARG A 593 19.41 32.78 -16.49
N LEU A 594 18.86 31.84 -15.72
CA LEU A 594 19.59 31.22 -14.60
C LEU A 594 20.49 30.06 -15.05
N THR A 595 20.22 29.45 -16.20
CA THR A 595 20.97 28.29 -16.71
C THR A 595 22.06 28.62 -17.71
N TYR A 596 22.27 29.89 -18.07
CA TYR A 596 23.22 30.36 -19.10
C TYR A 596 23.03 29.77 -20.52
N TYR A 597 21.92 29.09 -20.78
CA TYR A 597 21.66 28.47 -22.08
C TYR A 597 21.01 29.39 -23.10
N GLY A 598 20.95 30.70 -22.81
CA GLY A 598 20.22 31.67 -23.61
C GLY A 598 18.72 31.44 -23.56
N ASP A 599 17.94 32.01 -24.46
CA ASP A 599 16.48 31.85 -24.52
C ASP A 599 16.13 30.40 -25.00
N GLY A 600 16.33 29.40 -24.14
CA GLY A 600 16.19 28.01 -24.51
C GLY A 600 15.20 27.24 -23.63
N ALA A 601 14.48 26.32 -24.26
CA ALA A 601 13.64 25.31 -23.62
C ALA A 601 14.30 23.92 -23.77
N ASN A 602 14.11 23.03 -22.81
CA ASN A 602 14.62 21.67 -22.86
C ASN A 602 13.52 20.60 -22.71
N LEU A 603 12.28 21.05 -22.56
CA LEU A 603 11.10 20.22 -22.42
C LEU A 603 9.95 20.83 -23.22
N PHE A 604 9.16 20.02 -23.86
CA PHE A 604 7.98 20.46 -24.60
C PHE A 604 6.79 19.61 -24.15
N ALA A 605 5.75 20.30 -23.68
CA ALA A 605 4.47 19.66 -23.37
C ALA A 605 3.65 19.54 -24.66
N LEU A 606 3.12 18.35 -24.94
CA LEU A 606 2.39 18.06 -26.16
C LEU A 606 0.97 17.61 -25.83
N SER A 607 -0.03 18.26 -26.41
CA SER A 607 -1.37 17.71 -26.56
C SER A 607 -1.51 17.12 -27.94
N LEU A 608 -1.98 15.88 -28.01
CA LEU A 608 -2.07 15.12 -29.27
C LEU A 608 -3.51 15.12 -29.79
N THR A 609 -3.69 14.76 -31.05
CA THR A 609 -5.02 14.64 -31.66
C THR A 609 -5.78 13.39 -31.19
N ARG A 610 -5.04 12.37 -30.73
CA ARG A 610 -5.58 11.15 -30.11
C ARG A 610 -5.01 11.01 -28.71
N HIS A 611 -5.90 10.81 -27.74
CA HIS A 611 -5.57 10.73 -26.30
C HIS A 611 -5.54 9.30 -25.78
N ASP A 612 -5.90 8.29 -26.60
CA ASP A 612 -5.84 6.89 -26.20
C ASP A 612 -4.38 6.38 -26.24
N PRO A 613 -3.99 5.42 -25.38
CA PRO A 613 -2.61 4.97 -25.27
C PRO A 613 -1.98 4.56 -26.62
N ALA A 614 -2.74 3.85 -27.46
CA ALA A 614 -2.25 3.43 -28.78
C ALA A 614 -2.01 4.62 -29.72
N GLY A 615 -2.91 5.60 -29.71
CA GLY A 615 -2.77 6.82 -30.50
C GLY A 615 -1.60 7.68 -30.05
N VAL A 616 -1.37 7.78 -28.73
CA VAL A 616 -0.20 8.47 -28.16
C VAL A 616 1.10 7.78 -28.59
N ASP A 617 1.20 6.46 -28.48
CA ASP A 617 2.40 5.72 -28.88
C ASP A 617 2.70 5.87 -30.39
N GLU A 618 1.67 5.80 -31.25
CA GLU A 618 1.80 6.02 -32.70
C GLU A 618 2.26 7.46 -33.01
N ALA A 619 1.67 8.46 -32.36
CA ALA A 619 2.03 9.85 -32.52
C ALA A 619 3.48 10.12 -32.10
N LEU A 620 3.89 9.62 -30.92
CA LEU A 620 5.27 9.74 -30.45
C LEU A 620 6.27 9.09 -31.40
N ALA A 621 5.95 7.92 -31.93
CA ALA A 621 6.80 7.26 -32.94
C ALA A 621 6.97 8.12 -34.20
N ARG A 622 5.90 8.77 -34.68
CA ARG A 622 5.97 9.69 -35.84
C ARG A 622 6.73 10.97 -35.53
N ILE A 623 6.54 11.54 -34.33
CA ILE A 623 7.29 12.70 -33.85
C ILE A 623 8.78 12.38 -33.79
N GLU A 624 9.16 11.23 -33.24
CA GLU A 624 10.57 10.78 -33.21
C GLU A 624 11.18 10.63 -34.61
N LEU A 625 10.42 10.16 -35.56
CA LEU A 625 10.87 10.06 -36.95
C LEU A 625 11.03 11.43 -37.62
N ALA A 626 10.15 12.37 -37.32
CA ALA A 626 10.16 13.73 -37.89
C ALA A 626 11.27 14.61 -37.28
N THR A 627 11.68 14.34 -36.04
CA THR A 627 12.61 15.20 -35.26
C THR A 627 14.02 14.59 -35.12
N ARG A 628 14.53 13.96 -36.20
CA ARG A 628 15.82 13.24 -36.18
C ARG A 628 17.05 14.07 -35.80
N ASP A 629 16.96 15.38 -35.95
CA ASP A 629 18.08 16.31 -35.72
C ASP A 629 18.35 16.60 -34.25
N VAL A 630 17.40 16.27 -33.36
CA VAL A 630 17.51 16.49 -31.92
C VAL A 630 17.42 15.13 -31.23
N LEU A 631 18.27 14.86 -30.23
CA LEU A 631 18.18 13.65 -29.38
C LEU A 631 16.99 13.80 -28.41
N PRO A 632 15.83 13.22 -28.70
CA PRO A 632 14.68 13.36 -27.82
C PRO A 632 14.60 12.25 -26.80
N GLY A 633 14.07 12.59 -25.63
CA GLY A 633 13.40 11.65 -24.75
C GLY A 633 11.90 11.90 -24.84
N THR A 634 11.12 10.94 -25.29
CA THR A 634 9.66 11.04 -25.28
C THR A 634 9.09 10.32 -24.06
N PHE A 635 8.15 10.97 -23.38
CA PHE A 635 7.49 10.42 -22.20
C PHE A 635 5.98 10.53 -22.38
N ALA A 636 5.29 9.40 -22.45
CA ALA A 636 3.84 9.37 -22.48
C ALA A 636 3.26 9.59 -21.06
N ALA A 637 2.37 10.56 -20.91
CA ALA A 637 1.75 10.88 -19.62
C ALA A 637 0.98 9.70 -19.03
N TYR A 638 0.29 8.93 -19.87
CA TYR A 638 -0.45 7.76 -19.44
C TYR A 638 0.46 6.66 -18.86
N ALA A 639 1.68 6.48 -19.37
CA ALA A 639 2.60 5.44 -18.93
C ALA A 639 3.11 5.70 -17.50
N ASP A 640 3.42 6.96 -17.18
CA ASP A 640 3.82 7.37 -15.83
C ASP A 640 2.66 7.21 -14.83
N LYS A 641 1.45 7.61 -15.22
CA LYS A 641 0.23 7.37 -14.45
C LYS A 641 -0.01 5.88 -14.21
N GLU A 642 0.16 5.04 -15.23
CA GLU A 642 -0.07 3.61 -15.12
C GLU A 642 0.94 2.94 -14.18
N SER A 643 2.22 3.34 -14.21
CA SER A 643 3.25 2.85 -13.28
C SER A 643 2.91 3.20 -11.83
N THR A 644 2.46 4.44 -11.57
CA THR A 644 1.97 4.87 -10.26
C THR A 644 0.77 4.02 -9.79
N LEU A 645 -0.21 3.80 -10.67
CA LEU A 645 -1.37 2.96 -10.37
C LEU A 645 -1.01 1.49 -10.16
N GLN A 646 0.05 0.98 -10.78
CA GLN A 646 0.54 -0.39 -10.53
C GLN A 646 1.10 -0.53 -9.11
N ALA A 647 1.88 0.43 -8.63
CA ALA A 647 2.35 0.46 -7.24
C ALA A 647 1.16 0.48 -6.25
N VAL A 648 0.13 1.27 -6.54
CA VAL A 648 -1.12 1.33 -5.76
C VAL A 648 -1.87 0.00 -5.79
N ARG A 649 -1.88 -0.72 -6.91
CA ARG A 649 -2.53 -2.05 -7.00
C ARG A 649 -1.94 -3.06 -6.02
N VAL A 650 -0.61 -3.04 -5.82
CA VAL A 650 0.05 -3.92 -4.84
C VAL A 650 -0.47 -3.63 -3.44
N LEU A 651 -0.49 -2.35 -3.03
CA LEU A 651 -1.05 -1.92 -1.75
C LEU A 651 -2.50 -2.40 -1.59
N THR A 652 -3.33 -2.13 -2.58
CA THR A 652 -4.75 -2.50 -2.57
C THR A 652 -4.95 -4.01 -2.48
N LEU A 653 -4.16 -4.81 -3.21
CA LEU A 653 -4.22 -6.28 -3.16
C LEU A 653 -3.95 -6.80 -1.75
N LEU A 654 -2.91 -6.30 -1.09
CA LEU A 654 -2.57 -6.70 0.27
C LEU A 654 -3.65 -6.30 1.28
N LEU A 655 -4.19 -5.09 1.18
CA LEU A 655 -5.30 -4.64 2.04
C LEU A 655 -6.57 -5.46 1.80
N ARG A 656 -6.91 -5.80 0.56
CA ARG A 656 -8.04 -6.67 0.22
C ARG A 656 -7.88 -8.08 0.79
N ALA A 657 -6.67 -8.64 0.74
CA ALA A 657 -6.37 -9.93 1.37
C ALA A 657 -6.62 -9.87 2.88
N MET A 658 -6.16 -8.81 3.56
CA MET A 658 -6.39 -8.63 5.00
C MET A 658 -7.86 -8.46 5.36
N VAL A 659 -8.62 -7.67 4.59
CA VAL A 659 -10.06 -7.50 4.80
C VAL A 659 -10.81 -8.81 4.56
N THR A 660 -10.39 -9.63 3.60
CA THR A 660 -10.96 -10.96 3.37
C THR A 660 -10.75 -11.85 4.59
N ILE A 661 -9.56 -11.85 5.19
CA ILE A 661 -9.25 -12.57 6.42
C ILE A 661 -10.14 -12.09 7.57
N VAL A 662 -10.26 -10.77 7.77
CA VAL A 662 -11.16 -10.16 8.78
C VAL A 662 -12.61 -10.58 8.55
N GLY A 663 -13.07 -10.59 7.29
CA GLY A 663 -14.40 -11.04 6.89
C GLY A 663 -14.67 -12.51 7.20
N ILE A 664 -13.70 -13.40 6.93
CA ILE A 664 -13.80 -14.84 7.25
C ILE A 664 -13.91 -15.06 8.76
N VAL A 665 -13.08 -14.39 9.56
CA VAL A 665 -13.13 -14.47 11.03
C VAL A 665 -14.46 -13.91 11.53
N GLY A 666 -14.95 -12.80 10.95
CA GLY A 666 -16.24 -12.21 11.26
C GLY A 666 -17.43 -13.15 10.94
N ALA A 667 -17.41 -13.80 9.76
CA ALA A 667 -18.41 -14.78 9.38
C ALA A 667 -18.41 -15.99 10.33
N ALA A 668 -17.24 -16.52 10.68
CA ALA A 668 -17.10 -17.62 11.64
C ALA A 668 -17.63 -17.22 13.03
N GLY A 669 -17.36 -16.01 13.50
CA GLY A 669 -17.87 -15.47 14.75
C GLY A 669 -19.40 -15.35 14.77
N SER A 670 -19.96 -14.83 13.70
CA SER A 670 -21.42 -14.69 13.54
C SER A 670 -22.10 -16.07 13.44
N ALA A 671 -21.54 -17.01 12.68
CA ALA A 671 -22.03 -18.38 12.58
C ALA A 671 -22.03 -19.08 13.94
N ASN A 672 -20.96 -18.94 14.72
CA ASN A 672 -20.86 -19.50 16.07
C ASN A 672 -21.97 -18.99 17.00
N THR A 673 -22.28 -17.69 16.93
CA THR A 673 -23.38 -17.11 17.72
C THR A 673 -24.75 -17.62 17.29
N LEU A 674 -25.00 -17.76 15.98
CA LEU A 674 -26.27 -18.28 15.47
C LEU A 674 -26.44 -19.76 15.78
N ILE A 675 -25.39 -20.59 15.74
CA ILE A 675 -25.42 -21.99 16.19
C ILE A 675 -25.88 -22.07 17.64
N LEU A 676 -25.36 -21.18 18.48
CA LEU A 676 -25.73 -21.12 19.88
C LEU A 676 -27.21 -20.72 20.05
N ASN A 677 -27.69 -19.72 19.32
CA ASN A 677 -29.09 -19.31 19.34
C ASN A 677 -30.04 -20.49 18.98
N VAL A 678 -29.66 -21.30 17.98
CA VAL A 678 -30.39 -22.51 17.60
C VAL A 678 -30.38 -23.55 18.72
N THR A 679 -29.22 -23.84 19.31
CA THR A 679 -29.08 -24.86 20.35
C THR A 679 -29.89 -24.53 21.60
N GLU A 680 -29.93 -23.26 22.02
CA GLU A 680 -30.70 -22.81 23.19
C GLU A 680 -32.22 -22.75 22.93
N ARG A 681 -32.65 -22.60 21.67
CA ARG A 681 -34.06 -22.54 21.27
C ARG A 681 -34.57 -23.84 20.73
N ARG A 682 -33.85 -24.99 20.96
CA ARG A 682 -34.24 -26.32 20.46
C ARG A 682 -35.70 -26.66 20.80
N ARG A 683 -36.15 -26.38 22.03
CA ARG A 683 -37.52 -26.63 22.46
C ARG A 683 -38.55 -25.79 21.72
N GLU A 684 -38.28 -24.47 21.54
CA GLU A 684 -39.15 -23.55 20.76
C GLU A 684 -39.24 -24.04 19.29
N ILE A 685 -38.10 -24.41 18.70
CA ILE A 685 -38.01 -24.95 17.33
C ILE A 685 -38.76 -26.29 17.23
N GLY A 686 -38.62 -27.14 18.26
CA GLY A 686 -39.36 -28.42 18.33
C GLY A 686 -40.86 -28.23 18.40
N ILE A 687 -41.35 -27.25 19.21
CA ILE A 687 -42.78 -26.89 19.30
C ILE A 687 -43.28 -26.36 17.93
N LEU A 688 -42.55 -25.45 17.30
CA LEU A 688 -42.90 -24.91 15.98
C LEU A 688 -43.04 -26.06 14.94
N ARG A 689 -42.12 -27.02 14.98
CA ARG A 689 -42.19 -28.20 14.09
C ARG A 689 -43.37 -29.14 14.42
N ALA A 690 -43.67 -29.33 15.68
CA ALA A 690 -44.81 -30.15 16.12
C ALA A 690 -46.15 -29.51 15.69
N ILE A 691 -46.22 -28.19 15.59
CA ILE A 691 -47.42 -27.45 15.10
C ILE A 691 -47.45 -27.39 13.56
N GLY A 692 -46.44 -27.97 12.84
CA GLY A 692 -46.46 -28.08 11.37
C GLY A 692 -45.55 -27.10 10.64
N ALA A 693 -44.64 -26.41 11.33
CA ALA A 693 -43.65 -25.56 10.65
C ALA A 693 -42.69 -26.40 9.81
N GLY A 694 -42.72 -26.20 8.49
CA GLY A 694 -41.85 -26.86 7.55
C GLY A 694 -40.37 -26.39 7.67
N ARG A 695 -39.44 -27.22 7.13
CA ARG A 695 -37.98 -26.91 7.13
C ARG A 695 -37.66 -25.55 6.52
N GLY A 696 -38.37 -25.18 5.42
CA GLY A 696 -38.17 -23.90 4.75
C GLY A 696 -38.60 -22.68 5.59
N HIS A 697 -39.63 -22.83 6.45
CA HIS A 697 -40.06 -21.75 7.35
C HIS A 697 -39.02 -21.48 8.44
N LEU A 698 -38.39 -22.53 9.01
CA LEU A 698 -37.33 -22.38 10.00
C LEU A 698 -36.05 -21.75 9.40
N LEU A 699 -35.69 -22.19 8.20
CA LEU A 699 -34.55 -21.61 7.48
C LEU A 699 -34.77 -20.11 7.19
N ARG A 700 -35.96 -19.73 6.66
CA ARG A 700 -36.31 -18.32 6.41
C ARG A 700 -36.31 -17.49 7.69
N LEU A 701 -36.78 -18.03 8.82
CA LEU A 701 -36.76 -17.32 10.10
C LEU A 701 -35.34 -17.03 10.56
N LEU A 702 -34.43 -18.01 10.47
CA LEU A 702 -33.03 -17.85 10.89
C LEU A 702 -32.23 -16.97 9.94
N LEU A 703 -32.52 -17.05 8.63
CA LEU A 703 -31.96 -16.11 7.65
C LEU A 703 -32.43 -14.68 7.92
N ALA A 704 -33.70 -14.47 8.27
CA ALA A 704 -34.22 -13.16 8.63
C ALA A 704 -33.58 -12.63 9.93
N GLU A 705 -33.31 -13.49 10.93
CA GLU A 705 -32.60 -13.10 12.16
C GLU A 705 -31.16 -12.71 11.85
N GLY A 706 -30.44 -13.48 11.03
CA GLY A 706 -29.10 -13.14 10.57
C GLY A 706 -29.05 -11.85 9.77
N LEU A 707 -30.02 -11.63 8.87
CA LEU A 707 -30.13 -10.41 8.09
C LEU A 707 -30.40 -9.19 8.98
N ALA A 708 -31.24 -9.32 10.01
CA ALA A 708 -31.48 -8.23 10.96
C ALA A 708 -30.21 -7.87 11.74
N LEU A 709 -29.43 -8.86 12.19
CA LEU A 709 -28.12 -8.64 12.82
C LEU A 709 -27.13 -8.00 11.83
N GLY A 710 -27.16 -8.41 10.56
CA GLY A 710 -26.36 -7.85 9.48
C GLY A 710 -26.64 -6.40 9.21
N LEU A 711 -27.91 -6.03 9.11
CA LEU A 711 -28.31 -4.63 8.87
C LEU A 711 -27.97 -3.71 10.06
N LEU A 712 -28.13 -4.20 11.30
CA LEU A 712 -27.70 -3.46 12.49
C LEU A 712 -26.17 -3.37 12.56
N GLY A 713 -25.45 -4.45 12.21
CA GLY A 713 -24.01 -4.46 12.09
C GLY A 713 -23.50 -3.51 11.02
N LEU A 714 -24.18 -3.45 9.87
CA LEU A 714 -23.88 -2.49 8.81
C LEU A 714 -24.05 -1.04 9.29
N ALA A 715 -25.14 -0.72 9.98
CA ALA A 715 -25.40 0.63 10.48
C ALA A 715 -24.29 1.10 11.43
N VAL A 716 -23.91 0.26 12.41
CA VAL A 716 -22.78 0.56 13.32
C VAL A 716 -21.46 0.55 12.56
N GLY A 717 -21.26 -0.43 11.67
CA GLY A 717 -20.06 -0.61 10.87
C GLY A 717 -19.81 0.53 9.89
N SER A 718 -20.87 1.17 9.36
CA SER A 718 -20.71 2.34 8.49
C SER A 718 -20.14 3.54 9.23
N VAL A 719 -20.56 3.77 10.49
CA VAL A 719 -20.02 4.85 11.32
C VAL A 719 -18.55 4.56 11.70
N LEU A 720 -18.28 3.36 12.20
CA LEU A 720 -16.92 2.96 12.56
C LEU A 720 -16.00 2.93 11.31
N GLY A 721 -16.54 2.50 10.19
CA GLY A 721 -15.83 2.42 8.91
C GLY A 721 -15.51 3.80 8.35
N TYR A 722 -16.40 4.77 8.49
CA TYR A 722 -16.11 6.16 8.12
C TYR A 722 -14.96 6.73 8.95
N LEU A 723 -14.97 6.52 10.28
CA LEU A 723 -13.90 6.99 11.16
C LEU A 723 -12.56 6.29 10.85
N LEU A 724 -12.61 4.98 10.64
CA LEU A 724 -11.42 4.20 10.27
C LEU A 724 -10.89 4.61 8.89
N ALA A 725 -11.77 4.80 7.91
CA ALA A 725 -11.41 5.27 6.57
C ALA A 725 -10.71 6.62 6.63
N ARG A 726 -11.27 7.56 7.41
CA ARG A 726 -10.67 8.88 7.60
C ARG A 726 -9.27 8.77 8.20
N ALA A 727 -9.12 7.98 9.28
CA ALA A 727 -7.84 7.76 9.92
C ALA A 727 -6.80 7.11 8.98
N LEU A 728 -7.21 6.12 8.15
CA LEU A 728 -6.32 5.47 7.20
C LEU A 728 -5.91 6.40 6.05
N VAL A 729 -6.84 7.20 5.52
CA VAL A 729 -6.56 8.20 4.49
C VAL A 729 -5.62 9.28 5.02
N ASP A 730 -5.87 9.80 6.22
CA ASP A 730 -5.00 10.82 6.84
C ASP A 730 -3.60 10.25 7.16
N LEU A 731 -3.50 9.01 7.66
CA LEU A 731 -2.22 8.33 7.91
C LEU A 731 -1.41 8.13 6.62
N THR A 732 -2.07 7.66 5.56
CA THR A 732 -1.43 7.45 4.26
C THR A 732 -1.04 8.78 3.63
N GLY A 733 -1.91 9.78 3.75
CA GLY A 733 -1.68 11.12 3.23
C GLY A 733 -0.51 11.86 3.91
N ALA A 734 -0.27 11.59 5.20
CA ALA A 734 0.87 12.15 5.91
C ALA A 734 2.21 11.56 5.46
N SER A 735 2.21 10.36 4.87
CA SER A 735 3.43 9.62 4.53
C SER A 735 3.78 9.65 3.05
N LEU A 736 2.79 9.70 2.15
CA LEU A 736 2.98 9.66 0.70
C LEU A 736 2.77 11.05 0.07
N PHE A 737 1.53 11.43 -0.10
CA PHE A 737 1.06 12.72 -0.62
C PHE A 737 -0.37 12.96 -0.11
N ARG A 738 -0.79 14.21 -0.06
CA ARG A 738 -2.13 14.56 0.43
C ARG A 738 -3.21 13.83 -0.36
N LEU A 739 -4.01 13.01 0.35
CA LEU A 739 -5.10 12.25 -0.25
C LEU A 739 -6.43 12.99 -0.12
N ASP A 740 -7.17 13.04 -1.21
CA ASP A 740 -8.57 13.47 -1.21
C ASP A 740 -9.45 12.35 -0.63
N PHE A 741 -10.28 12.67 0.37
CA PHE A 741 -11.19 11.69 0.95
C PHE A 741 -12.38 11.45 0.03
N LEU A 742 -12.45 10.27 -0.61
CA LEU A 742 -13.50 9.89 -1.56
C LEU A 742 -14.35 8.73 -1.05
N LEU A 743 -15.49 9.05 -0.47
CA LEU A 743 -16.52 8.07 -0.12
C LEU A 743 -17.69 8.15 -1.12
N THR A 744 -17.75 7.21 -2.06
CA THR A 744 -18.80 7.19 -3.09
C THR A 744 -20.01 6.36 -2.66
N PRO A 745 -21.23 6.62 -3.20
CA PRO A 745 -22.40 5.78 -2.98
C PRO A 745 -22.18 4.30 -3.37
N ALA A 746 -21.33 4.05 -4.37
CA ALA A 746 -20.97 2.69 -4.80
C ALA A 746 -20.22 1.92 -3.71
N ILE A 747 -19.34 2.59 -2.96
CA ILE A 747 -18.61 1.99 -1.83
C ILE A 747 -19.58 1.65 -0.70
N ALA A 748 -20.53 2.54 -0.38
CA ALA A 748 -21.56 2.28 0.61
C ALA A 748 -22.44 1.08 0.19
N ALA A 749 -22.86 1.03 -1.07
CA ALA A 749 -23.65 -0.08 -1.62
C ALA A 749 -22.88 -1.42 -1.59
N SER A 750 -21.61 -1.45 -2.01
CA SER A 750 -20.78 -2.65 -1.98
C SER A 750 -20.56 -3.15 -0.55
N THR A 751 -20.39 -2.25 0.41
CA THR A 751 -20.28 -2.59 1.85
C THR A 751 -21.58 -3.18 2.37
N ALA A 752 -22.73 -2.64 1.98
CA ALA A 752 -24.04 -3.19 2.33
C ALA A 752 -24.24 -4.58 1.75
N ILE A 753 -23.89 -4.78 0.48
CA ILE A 753 -23.94 -6.10 -0.19
C ILE A 753 -23.05 -7.11 0.54
N LEU A 754 -21.83 -6.73 0.89
CA LEU A 754 -20.92 -7.61 1.64
C LEU A 754 -21.48 -7.99 3.01
N ALA A 755 -22.01 -7.02 3.78
CA ALA A 755 -22.60 -7.29 5.09
C ALA A 755 -23.80 -8.24 4.99
N ILE A 756 -24.63 -8.10 3.95
CA ILE A 756 -25.74 -9.01 3.65
C ILE A 756 -25.23 -10.41 3.32
N ILE A 757 -24.26 -10.53 2.44
CA ILE A 757 -23.65 -11.81 2.03
C ILE A 757 -23.04 -12.52 3.24
N LEU A 758 -22.24 -11.81 4.05
CA LEU A 758 -21.63 -12.38 5.26
C LEU A 758 -22.71 -12.87 6.25
N SER A 759 -23.79 -12.12 6.41
CA SER A 759 -24.91 -12.48 7.28
C SER A 759 -25.66 -13.71 6.78
N ILE A 760 -25.87 -13.83 5.48
CA ILE A 760 -26.49 -15.00 4.85
C ILE A 760 -25.58 -16.23 5.03
N ILE A 761 -24.30 -16.14 4.68
CA ILE A 761 -23.34 -17.24 4.80
C ILE A 761 -23.27 -17.70 6.26
N ALA A 762 -23.16 -16.79 7.21
CA ALA A 762 -23.13 -17.09 8.64
C ALA A 762 -24.41 -17.79 9.13
N SER A 763 -25.55 -17.54 8.49
CA SER A 763 -26.86 -18.04 8.91
C SER A 763 -27.25 -19.37 8.27
N VAL A 764 -26.71 -19.71 7.10
CA VAL A 764 -27.07 -20.94 6.35
C VAL A 764 -26.75 -22.21 7.14
N GLY A 765 -25.52 -22.35 7.66
CA GLY A 765 -25.11 -23.52 8.44
C GLY A 765 -26.00 -23.76 9.67
N PRO A 766 -26.15 -22.76 10.58
CA PRO A 766 -27.08 -22.84 11.71
C PRO A 766 -28.53 -23.09 11.29
N GLY A 767 -28.97 -22.49 10.18
CA GLY A 767 -30.30 -22.67 9.64
C GLY A 767 -30.58 -24.11 9.19
N LEU A 768 -29.64 -24.73 8.52
CA LEU A 768 -29.70 -26.13 8.10
C LEU A 768 -29.70 -27.09 9.32
N LEU A 769 -28.85 -26.81 10.32
CA LEU A 769 -28.85 -27.58 11.57
C LEU A 769 -30.23 -27.55 12.27
N ALA A 770 -30.85 -26.37 12.36
CA ALA A 770 -32.19 -26.22 12.95
C ALA A 770 -33.27 -26.94 12.13
N ALA A 771 -33.18 -26.87 10.79
CA ALA A 771 -34.14 -27.51 9.91
C ALA A 771 -34.11 -29.04 9.99
N HIS A 772 -33.01 -29.68 10.40
CA HIS A 772 -32.86 -31.13 10.54
C HIS A 772 -33.13 -31.67 11.97
N LEU A 773 -33.40 -30.79 12.95
CA LEU A 773 -33.75 -31.20 14.31
C LEU A 773 -35.04 -32.06 14.30
N ARG A 774 -35.01 -33.26 14.90
CA ARG A 774 -36.19 -34.15 15.04
C ARG A 774 -37.08 -33.62 16.17
N PRO A 775 -38.41 -33.47 15.98
CA PRO A 775 -39.31 -32.93 17.02
C PRO A 775 -39.30 -33.73 18.31
N ILE A 776 -39.20 -35.06 18.21
CA ILE A 776 -39.15 -35.97 19.36
C ILE A 776 -37.89 -35.76 20.21
N GLU A 777 -36.75 -35.56 19.59
CA GLU A 777 -35.48 -35.32 20.29
C GLU A 777 -35.46 -33.91 20.96
N ALA A 778 -36.11 -32.92 20.31
CA ALA A 778 -36.19 -31.57 20.80
C ALA A 778 -37.17 -31.41 22.02
N LEU A 779 -38.21 -32.26 22.12
CA LEU A 779 -39.18 -32.21 23.21
C LEU A 779 -38.78 -33.13 24.37
N ARG A 780 -37.95 -34.15 24.14
CA ARG A 780 -37.47 -35.11 25.15
C ARG A 780 -36.28 -34.63 25.96
N TYR A 781 -35.74 -33.43 25.66
CA TYR A 781 -34.59 -32.87 26.36
C TYR A 781 -35.07 -32.14 27.62
N GLU A 782 -35.05 -32.88 28.78
CA GLU A 782 -35.14 -32.32 30.15
C GLU A 782 -33.78 -31.87 30.68
#